data_8b0f2d5de0ccd2fdd6a18aae5b48dfbf
#
_entry.id   8b0f2d5de0ccd2fdd6a18aae5b48dfbf
#
_cell.length_a   1.000
_cell.length_b   1.000
_cell.length_c   1.000
_cell.angle_alpha   90.00
_cell.angle_beta   90.00
_cell.angle_gamma   90.00
#
_symmetry.space_group_name_H-M   'P 1'
#
loop_
_entity.id
_entity.type
_entity.pdbx_description
1 polymer ?
#
loop_
_entity_poly.entity_id
_entity_poly.type
_entity_poly.pdbx_seq_one_letter_code
_entity_poly.pdbx_strand_id
1 'polypeptide(L)'
;MFCYQSNFSNPTQPVDEAQFYALVRAGKWNESIDRYRETHDARLKRKLPAFIFQATFDETTSAKGRTGAWRKQAATRLNGLVVMDLDHIECPLTLYQGWVDRGLDWKALGILLIYITPSGKGLKIVFKARLDWGNLISNQHQMAKMLGDDVVVDEACKDASRMSFICKNSDILYIDKEIFEYENKEYAERYTALYRDGHSQAERENEPQLSSRLSGAHGEISSEETYNGMPVSEIITKWLQGVDLNNNRHNTLVDLASHLRYVLGKNATKITEVVMTLPWVQDLQREGEDVAGTVRSVMDFKYHEYMPKRLREAVATPQQSGNENISQQLWTWGEEIEALMPYFPALKDMCKGLKRNQYPAAMFVGGGLMMTLMTRCTYRFYARPEELRRLNNSTLIIGDPASGKSFATRLYNLLAEPIIEADKAGKDAINAYREITKTKGANKEKPPKPKVIVRVHPARTSNAQFIQDMVNSVEEVDGQPMQLHMLTFDTELDNTICVQKGGSWIDKMSLELKAFHNEWDGQAYSNADSILQDFYVTWNFIYTGTPIALKKKVNEQNFGSGLSTRLTCIPLPSTNFKMLTRESTIDYESDNRLREWAKKLDKTKGELKLSKIVDELYDWTARRMADAEENNSKADELLLKRCAYHGFNFAAPFIMMRHWCQLHQDGDYWCGEFDTDEVDWQLAELIVNIQYACQRHFFGAMAEHYFENQSREANVNVQRRQKTFDGFERLPEEFTSDDVIRVFSLANDATARSKISRLQCDHLIEKVSDGRGNAIGKAVYRKTGILML
;
A
#
# COMPACT_ATOMS: atom_id res chain seq x y z
N MET A 1 2.38 13.85 31.76
CA MET A 1 3.51 12.92 31.51
C MET A 1 3.38 12.35 30.10
N PHE A 2 4.47 12.23 29.32
CA PHE A 2 4.52 11.57 28.01
C PHE A 2 5.38 10.30 28.07
N CYS A 3 5.47 9.53 27.00
CA CYS A 3 6.22 8.28 26.99
C CYS A 3 7.19 8.19 25.80
N TYR A 4 8.09 7.21 25.82
CA TYR A 4 8.95 6.88 24.71
C TYR A 4 8.88 5.39 24.37
N GLN A 5 9.26 5.05 23.17
CA GLN A 5 9.41 3.68 22.71
C GLN A 5 10.80 3.50 22.15
N SER A 6 11.54 2.53 22.66
CA SER A 6 12.91 2.25 22.23
C SER A 6 12.96 1.56 20.86
N ASN A 7 11.95 0.76 20.53
CA ASN A 7 11.65 0.18 19.22
C ASN A 7 10.21 -0.35 19.21
N PHE A 8 9.69 -0.70 18.02
CA PHE A 8 8.31 -1.17 17.84
C PHE A 8 7.96 -2.45 18.62
N SER A 9 8.95 -3.24 19.05
CA SER A 9 8.75 -4.52 19.73
C SER A 9 8.65 -4.41 21.23
N ASN A 10 8.75 -3.20 21.77
CA ASN A 10 8.76 -2.95 23.22
C ASN A 10 7.54 -2.16 23.67
N PRO A 11 7.06 -2.38 24.91
CA PRO A 11 6.08 -1.49 25.47
C PRO A 11 6.67 -0.08 25.61
N THR A 12 5.80 0.90 25.65
CA THR A 12 6.18 2.29 25.94
C THR A 12 6.57 2.43 27.40
N GLN A 13 7.42 3.39 27.68
CA GLN A 13 7.84 3.74 29.03
C GLN A 13 7.61 5.23 29.29
N PRO A 14 7.20 5.64 30.48
CA PRO A 14 7.07 7.05 30.83
C PRO A 14 8.43 7.74 30.79
N VAL A 15 8.43 9.03 30.49
CA VAL A 15 9.65 9.85 30.39
C VAL A 15 9.63 10.94 31.46
N ASP A 16 10.62 10.95 32.32
CA ASP A 16 10.96 12.05 33.21
C ASP A 16 12.09 12.93 32.62
N GLU A 17 12.44 14.00 33.33
CA GLU A 17 13.51 14.92 32.91
C GLU A 17 14.87 14.19 32.72
N ALA A 18 15.21 13.31 33.66
CA ALA A 18 16.49 12.58 33.62
C ALA A 18 16.57 11.63 32.43
N GLN A 19 15.49 10.89 32.17
CA GLN A 19 15.39 9.99 31.01
C GLN A 19 15.40 10.74 29.67
N PHE A 20 14.69 11.86 29.58
CA PHE A 20 14.70 12.70 28.38
C PHE A 20 16.14 13.12 28.04
N TYR A 21 16.84 13.69 29.00
CA TYR A 21 18.23 14.12 28.76
C TYR A 21 19.20 12.96 28.54
N ALA A 22 18.97 11.82 29.17
CA ALA A 22 19.76 10.62 28.88
C ALA A 22 19.63 10.16 27.41
N LEU A 23 18.40 10.23 26.83
CA LEU A 23 18.16 9.89 25.45
C LEU A 23 18.80 10.87 24.46
N VAL A 24 18.59 12.18 24.64
CA VAL A 24 19.07 13.21 23.70
C VAL A 24 20.59 13.47 23.80
N ARG A 25 21.21 13.11 24.91
CA ARG A 25 22.67 13.22 25.14
C ARG A 25 23.44 11.93 24.84
N ALA A 26 22.75 10.82 24.56
CA ALA A 26 23.42 9.54 24.32
C ALA A 26 24.27 9.60 23.03
N GLY A 27 25.59 9.42 23.16
CA GLY A 27 26.57 9.51 22.08
C GLY A 27 26.22 8.61 20.87
N LYS A 28 25.80 7.38 21.14
CA LYS A 28 25.35 6.42 20.12
C LYS A 28 24.25 6.97 19.21
N TRP A 29 23.28 7.66 19.76
CA TRP A 29 22.16 8.20 18.99
C TRP A 29 22.57 9.48 18.28
N ASN A 30 23.37 10.31 18.89
CA ASN A 30 23.93 11.52 18.28
C ASN A 30 24.77 11.19 17.04
N GLU A 31 25.65 10.18 17.15
CA GLU A 31 26.41 9.66 16.00
C GLU A 31 25.50 9.12 14.89
N SER A 32 24.42 8.44 15.26
CA SER A 32 23.45 7.92 14.28
C SER A 32 22.70 9.05 13.56
N ILE A 33 22.35 10.14 14.25
CA ILE A 33 21.72 11.32 13.69
C ILE A 33 22.71 12.05 12.76
N ASP A 34 23.97 12.24 13.17
CA ASP A 34 24.97 12.91 12.35
C ASP A 34 25.25 12.13 11.06
N ARG A 35 25.43 10.82 11.18
CA ARG A 35 25.59 9.95 10.01
C ARG A 35 24.36 9.94 9.11
N TYR A 36 23.17 10.01 9.69
CA TYR A 36 21.92 10.12 8.91
C TYR A 36 21.87 11.42 8.13
N ARG A 37 22.25 12.56 8.72
CA ARG A 37 22.32 13.85 8.04
C ARG A 37 23.35 13.87 6.90
N GLU A 38 24.46 13.14 7.05
CA GLU A 38 25.52 13.03 6.03
C GLU A 38 25.17 12.08 4.90
N THR A 39 24.58 10.91 5.23
CA THR A 39 24.42 9.81 4.27
C THR A 39 23.01 9.67 3.75
N HIS A 40 22.04 10.33 4.39
CA HIS A 40 20.59 10.14 4.16
C HIS A 40 20.14 8.67 4.25
N ASP A 41 20.91 7.80 4.95
CA ASP A 41 20.55 6.39 5.15
C ASP A 41 19.42 6.27 6.19
N ALA A 42 18.19 6.09 5.71
CA ALA A 42 17.00 5.95 6.53
C ALA A 42 17.08 4.81 7.57
N ARG A 43 17.96 3.80 7.36
CA ARG A 43 18.19 2.73 8.34
C ARG A 43 18.74 3.26 9.66
N LEU A 44 19.45 4.37 9.63
CA LEU A 44 19.99 5.03 10.82
C LEU A 44 18.86 5.73 11.61
N LYS A 45 17.98 6.46 10.90
CA LYS A 45 16.79 7.11 11.49
C LYS A 45 15.86 6.08 12.15
N ARG A 46 15.62 4.94 11.50
CA ARG A 46 14.74 3.87 12.01
C ARG A 46 15.21 3.20 13.29
N LYS A 47 16.49 3.29 13.60
CA LYS A 47 17.07 2.76 14.84
C LYS A 47 16.95 3.70 16.02
N LEU A 48 16.55 4.95 15.80
CA LEU A 48 16.38 5.94 16.84
C LEU A 48 15.17 5.61 17.70
N PRO A 49 15.25 5.78 19.03
CA PRO A 49 14.08 5.81 19.86
C PRO A 49 13.15 6.96 19.49
N ALA A 50 11.89 6.86 19.86
CA ALA A 50 10.93 7.90 19.58
C ALA A 50 10.11 8.26 20.83
N PHE A 51 9.85 9.55 21.02
CA PHE A 51 8.89 10.05 21.98
C PHE A 51 7.47 9.95 21.44
N ILE A 52 6.50 9.77 22.33
CA ILE A 52 5.07 9.87 22.07
C ILE A 52 4.55 10.92 23.02
N PHE A 53 4.45 12.16 22.53
CA PHE A 53 4.11 13.30 23.37
C PHE A 53 2.63 13.38 23.71
N GLN A 54 1.74 13.03 22.79
CA GLN A 54 0.30 13.28 22.88
C GLN A 54 -0.45 12.27 23.74
N ALA A 55 0.14 11.08 23.97
CA ALA A 55 -0.54 10.00 24.65
C ALA A 55 0.39 9.13 25.48
N THR A 56 -0.23 8.47 26.47
CA THR A 56 0.27 7.27 27.16
C THR A 56 -0.64 6.09 26.84
N PHE A 57 -0.29 4.90 27.29
CA PHE A 57 -1.04 3.68 26.98
C PHE A 57 -1.33 2.89 28.26
N ASP A 58 -2.55 2.41 28.36
CA ASP A 58 -2.93 1.51 29.45
C ASP A 58 -2.20 0.16 29.31
N GLU A 59 -1.98 -0.52 30.43
CA GLU A 59 -1.39 -1.85 30.42
C GLU A 59 -2.29 -2.85 29.68
N THR A 60 -1.71 -3.54 28.73
CA THR A 60 -2.39 -4.58 27.96
C THR A 60 -1.48 -5.80 27.82
N THR A 61 -2.07 -6.95 27.59
CA THR A 61 -1.32 -8.17 27.34
C THR A 61 -1.01 -8.29 25.86
N SER A 62 0.27 -8.50 25.52
CA SER A 62 0.70 -8.80 24.16
C SER A 62 0.25 -10.20 23.73
N ALA A 63 0.28 -10.50 22.43
CA ALA A 63 -0.02 -11.83 21.91
C ALA A 63 0.90 -12.94 22.49
N LYS A 64 2.06 -12.57 23.04
CA LYS A 64 3.01 -13.48 23.71
C LYS A 64 2.80 -13.55 25.25
N GLY A 65 1.66 -13.07 25.76
CA GLY A 65 1.34 -13.12 27.19
C GLY A 65 2.13 -12.12 28.07
N ARG A 66 2.82 -11.12 27.48
CA ARG A 66 3.54 -10.09 28.25
C ARG A 66 2.61 -8.93 28.55
N THR A 67 2.51 -8.53 29.80
CA THR A 67 1.77 -7.35 30.24
C THR A 67 2.69 -6.12 30.19
N GLY A 68 2.16 -4.97 29.74
CA GLY A 68 2.86 -3.70 29.66
C GLY A 68 2.05 -2.64 28.92
N ALA A 69 2.55 -1.41 28.89
CA ALA A 69 1.92 -0.28 28.20
C ALA A 69 2.24 -0.33 26.68
N TRP A 70 1.59 -1.23 25.98
CA TRP A 70 1.79 -1.39 24.54
C TRP A 70 1.12 -0.26 23.76
N ARG A 71 1.80 0.26 22.74
CA ARG A 71 1.24 1.24 21.80
C ARG A 71 0.14 0.58 20.97
N LYS A 72 -1.04 0.48 21.54
CA LYS A 72 -2.27 -0.04 20.94
C LYS A 72 -3.33 1.05 20.94
N GLN A 73 -4.07 1.17 19.85
CA GLN A 73 -5.14 2.14 19.70
C GLN A 73 -6.17 2.06 20.85
N ALA A 74 -6.68 0.86 21.14
CA ALA A 74 -7.65 0.65 22.22
C ALA A 74 -7.10 0.96 23.63
N ALA A 75 -5.78 1.10 23.81
CA ALA A 75 -5.12 1.43 25.06
C ALA A 75 -4.66 2.90 25.14
N THR A 76 -4.89 3.70 24.10
CA THR A 76 -4.48 5.10 24.03
C THR A 76 -5.17 5.93 25.13
N ARG A 77 -4.39 6.76 25.80
CA ARG A 77 -4.85 7.74 26.79
C ARG A 77 -4.16 9.06 26.53
N LEU A 78 -4.93 10.07 26.13
CA LEU A 78 -4.41 11.42 25.92
C LEU A 78 -3.91 12.02 27.23
N ASN A 79 -2.92 12.90 27.15
CA ASN A 79 -2.33 13.60 28.29
C ASN A 79 -2.50 15.13 28.20
N GLY A 80 -3.06 15.63 27.10
CA GLY A 80 -3.24 17.07 26.89
C GLY A 80 -2.02 17.78 26.29
N LEU A 81 -1.00 17.07 25.84
CA LEU A 81 0.04 17.60 24.97
C LEU A 81 -0.37 17.43 23.50
N VAL A 82 0.03 18.37 22.67
CA VAL A 82 -0.14 18.32 21.22
C VAL A 82 1.24 18.45 20.58
N VAL A 83 1.54 17.62 19.57
CA VAL A 83 2.75 17.73 18.77
C VAL A 83 2.41 18.21 17.37
N MET A 84 3.15 19.17 16.87
CA MET A 84 3.09 19.69 15.51
C MET A 84 4.42 19.44 14.82
N ASP A 85 4.38 18.94 13.58
CA ASP A 85 5.54 18.67 12.75
C ASP A 85 5.55 19.63 11.57
N LEU A 86 6.68 20.26 11.33
CA LEU A 86 6.91 21.14 10.19
C LEU A 86 8.07 20.54 9.40
N ASP A 87 7.76 19.85 8.31
CA ASP A 87 8.73 19.17 7.46
C ASP A 87 9.16 20.02 6.26
N HIS A 88 10.21 19.60 5.57
CA HIS A 88 10.73 20.22 4.34
C HIS A 88 11.17 21.68 4.47
N ILE A 89 11.67 22.07 5.64
CA ILE A 89 12.21 23.41 5.88
C ILE A 89 13.71 23.42 5.51
N GLU A 90 14.11 24.28 4.58
CA GLU A 90 15.52 24.39 4.17
C GLU A 90 16.45 24.77 5.33
N CYS A 91 16.01 25.74 6.17
CA CYS A 91 16.76 26.17 7.35
C CYS A 91 15.85 26.34 8.57
N PRO A 92 15.65 25.31 9.39
CA PRO A 92 14.81 25.36 10.59
C PRO A 92 15.23 26.44 11.61
N LEU A 93 16.53 26.70 11.73
CA LEU A 93 17.05 27.74 12.61
C LEU A 93 16.62 29.14 12.17
N THR A 94 16.60 29.41 10.88
CA THR A 94 16.17 30.72 10.33
C THR A 94 14.68 30.96 10.61
N LEU A 95 13.84 29.92 10.45
CA LEU A 95 12.43 30.01 10.77
C LEU A 95 12.20 30.28 12.26
N TYR A 96 12.89 29.53 13.12
CA TYR A 96 12.83 29.73 14.57
C TYR A 96 13.31 31.13 14.98
N GLN A 97 14.43 31.61 14.41
CA GLN A 97 14.94 32.95 14.68
C GLN A 97 13.94 34.04 14.24
N GLY A 98 13.31 33.87 13.09
CA GLY A 98 12.23 34.77 12.62
C GLY A 98 11.06 34.87 13.60
N TRP A 99 10.72 33.80 14.29
CA TRP A 99 9.71 33.84 15.36
C TRP A 99 10.20 34.58 16.61
N VAL A 100 11.47 34.36 16.99
CA VAL A 100 12.11 35.10 18.11
C VAL A 100 12.18 36.57 17.81
N ASP A 101 12.58 36.95 16.59
CA ASP A 101 12.68 38.36 16.15
C ASP A 101 11.33 39.05 16.11
N ARG A 102 10.25 38.32 15.86
CA ARG A 102 8.87 38.82 15.97
C ARG A 102 8.39 38.98 17.42
N GLY A 103 9.17 38.52 18.39
CA GLY A 103 8.84 38.65 19.80
C GLY A 103 7.78 37.63 20.29
N LEU A 104 7.66 36.47 19.69
CA LEU A 104 6.72 35.46 20.12
C LEU A 104 7.08 34.95 21.54
N ASP A 105 6.13 35.01 22.44
CA ASP A 105 6.27 34.48 23.81
C ASP A 105 5.83 33.01 23.86
N TRP A 106 6.78 32.08 23.88
CA TRP A 106 6.55 30.65 23.91
C TRP A 106 5.68 30.21 25.09
N LYS A 107 5.86 30.86 26.23
CA LYS A 107 5.12 30.53 27.44
C LYS A 107 3.67 30.99 27.37
N ALA A 108 3.42 32.19 26.85
CA ALA A 108 2.09 32.72 26.58
C ALA A 108 1.33 31.88 25.52
N LEU A 109 2.05 31.34 24.53
CA LEU A 109 1.50 30.43 23.52
C LEU A 109 1.26 29.00 24.08
N GLY A 110 1.79 28.68 25.24
CA GLY A 110 1.71 27.34 25.82
C GLY A 110 2.66 26.34 25.21
N ILE A 111 3.69 26.79 24.48
CA ILE A 111 4.70 25.94 23.85
C ILE A 111 5.66 25.47 24.94
N LEU A 112 5.95 24.16 24.95
CA LEU A 112 6.79 23.50 25.96
C LEU A 112 8.11 22.97 25.41
N LEU A 113 8.17 22.64 24.09
CA LEU A 113 9.38 22.12 23.47
C LEU A 113 9.39 22.49 21.98
N ILE A 114 10.54 22.97 21.50
CA ILE A 114 10.83 23.15 20.07
C ILE A 114 12.17 22.51 19.79
N TYR A 115 12.27 21.61 18.80
CA TYR A 115 13.53 21.03 18.39
C TYR A 115 13.60 20.73 16.89
N ILE A 116 14.84 20.67 16.38
CA ILE A 116 15.12 20.31 14.99
C ILE A 116 15.05 18.79 14.86
N THR A 117 14.30 18.30 13.88
CA THR A 117 14.15 16.87 13.61
C THR A 117 15.46 16.20 13.22
N PRO A 118 15.60 14.86 13.32
CA PRO A 118 16.84 14.16 12.96
C PRO A 118 17.31 14.41 11.53
N SER A 119 16.40 14.73 10.59
CA SER A 119 16.75 15.08 9.21
C SER A 119 17.51 16.40 9.09
N GLY A 120 17.43 17.28 10.09
CA GLY A 120 17.93 18.64 10.01
C GLY A 120 17.09 19.58 9.16
N LYS A 121 15.98 19.09 8.57
CA LYS A 121 15.11 19.81 7.65
C LYS A 121 13.66 19.95 8.14
N GLY A 122 13.46 19.95 9.44
CA GLY A 122 12.13 20.10 10.03
C GLY A 122 12.20 20.55 11.48
N LEU A 123 11.09 21.04 12.01
CA LEU A 123 10.88 21.44 13.40
C LEU A 123 9.74 20.64 14.01
N LYS A 124 9.94 20.16 15.25
CA LYS A 124 8.86 19.65 16.08
C LYS A 124 8.56 20.64 17.19
N ILE A 125 7.27 20.88 17.37
CA ILE A 125 6.75 21.82 18.38
C ILE A 125 5.76 21.05 19.25
N VAL A 126 6.00 21.02 20.56
CA VAL A 126 5.10 20.41 21.54
C VAL A 126 4.51 21.51 22.40
N PHE A 127 3.20 21.52 22.57
CA PHE A 127 2.49 22.56 23.30
C PHE A 127 1.27 22.00 24.04
N LYS A 128 0.70 22.82 24.92
CA LYS A 128 -0.46 22.50 25.74
C LYS A 128 -1.73 22.52 24.89
N ALA A 129 -2.51 21.45 24.92
CA ALA A 129 -3.82 21.42 24.29
C ALA A 129 -4.78 22.42 24.93
N ARG A 130 -5.56 23.09 24.10
CA ARG A 130 -6.62 23.99 24.54
C ARG A 130 -7.96 23.41 24.14
N LEU A 131 -8.88 23.32 25.10
CA LEU A 131 -10.24 22.78 24.92
C LEU A 131 -11.09 23.64 23.97
N ASP A 132 -10.89 24.96 24.00
CA ASP A 132 -11.56 25.92 23.12
C ASP A 132 -11.11 25.81 21.65
N TRP A 133 -10.00 25.15 21.40
CA TRP A 133 -9.50 24.86 20.05
C TRP A 133 -9.95 23.51 19.49
N GLY A 134 -10.51 22.63 20.34
CA GLY A 134 -11.03 21.34 19.94
C GLY A 134 -10.00 20.19 20.08
N ASN A 135 -10.07 19.21 19.19
CA ASN A 135 -9.24 18.00 19.19
C ASN A 135 -7.76 18.26 18.79
N LEU A 136 -6.94 17.21 18.67
CA LEU A 136 -5.50 17.35 18.38
C LEU A 136 -5.23 18.13 17.09
N ILE A 137 -5.88 17.79 16.00
CA ILE A 137 -5.64 18.46 14.72
C ILE A 137 -6.14 19.90 14.72
N SER A 138 -7.27 20.18 15.37
CA SER A 138 -7.79 21.54 15.51
C SER A 138 -6.81 22.42 16.28
N ASN A 139 -6.21 21.88 17.35
CA ASN A 139 -5.17 22.54 18.13
C ASN A 139 -3.91 22.83 17.29
N GLN A 140 -3.47 21.89 16.46
CA GLN A 140 -2.30 22.06 15.57
C GLN A 140 -2.52 23.21 14.59
N HIS A 141 -3.66 23.24 13.93
CA HIS A 141 -3.96 24.29 12.95
C HIS A 141 -4.11 25.67 13.59
N GLN A 142 -4.68 25.76 14.81
CA GLN A 142 -4.77 27.04 15.53
C GLN A 142 -3.38 27.52 15.96
N MET A 143 -2.51 26.63 16.43
CA MET A 143 -1.14 26.97 16.76
C MET A 143 -0.37 27.43 15.52
N ALA A 144 -0.53 26.77 14.37
CA ALA A 144 0.11 27.15 13.12
C ALA A 144 -0.27 28.59 12.71
N LYS A 145 -1.55 28.96 12.78
CA LYS A 145 -2.01 30.33 12.52
C LYS A 145 -1.38 31.35 13.47
N MET A 146 -1.13 30.98 14.72
CA MET A 146 -0.47 31.89 15.68
C MET A 146 1.02 32.07 15.39
N LEU A 147 1.66 31.05 14.82
CA LEU A 147 3.07 31.11 14.42
C LEU A 147 3.31 31.84 13.09
N GLY A 148 2.32 31.88 12.19
CA GLY A 148 2.36 32.63 10.92
C GLY A 148 1.54 31.95 9.83
N ASP A 149 1.10 32.73 8.83
CA ASP A 149 0.24 32.27 7.72
C ASP A 149 0.95 31.28 6.77
N ASP A 150 2.27 31.21 6.81
CA ASP A 150 3.15 30.36 5.99
C ASP A 150 3.50 29.02 6.67
N VAL A 151 2.98 28.78 7.90
CA VAL A 151 3.26 27.56 8.65
C VAL A 151 2.32 26.45 8.20
N VAL A 152 2.87 25.48 7.47
CA VAL A 152 2.13 24.28 7.02
C VAL A 152 2.38 23.13 7.98
N VAL A 153 1.31 22.55 8.52
CA VAL A 153 1.35 21.45 9.48
C VAL A 153 1.33 20.11 8.76
N ASP A 154 2.19 19.15 9.16
CA ASP A 154 2.03 17.75 8.78
C ASP A 154 0.82 17.14 9.51
N GLU A 155 -0.26 16.90 8.78
CA GLU A 155 -1.49 16.32 9.32
C GLU A 155 -1.32 14.90 9.88
N ALA A 156 -0.22 14.22 9.62
CA ALA A 156 0.05 12.92 10.22
C ALA A 156 0.16 12.99 11.77
N CYS A 157 0.41 14.17 12.32
CA CYS A 157 0.44 14.40 13.77
C CYS A 157 -0.94 14.43 14.45
N LYS A 158 -2.04 14.31 13.70
CA LYS A 158 -3.39 14.07 14.23
C LYS A 158 -3.54 12.70 14.90
N ASP A 159 -2.69 11.73 14.58
CA ASP A 159 -2.64 10.44 15.25
C ASP A 159 -2.12 10.60 16.68
N ALA A 160 -2.97 10.30 17.68
CA ALA A 160 -2.62 10.40 19.10
C ALA A 160 -1.40 9.55 19.47
N SER A 161 -1.14 8.47 18.76
CA SER A 161 -0.02 7.55 18.99
C SER A 161 1.22 7.88 18.15
N ARG A 162 1.24 9.04 17.47
CA ARG A 162 2.34 9.46 16.59
C ARG A 162 3.68 9.47 17.33
N MET A 163 4.66 8.80 16.75
CA MET A 163 6.02 8.79 17.25
C MET A 163 6.82 9.97 16.68
N SER A 164 7.59 10.59 17.57
CA SER A 164 8.52 11.67 17.27
C SER A 164 9.93 11.20 17.58
N PHE A 165 10.76 10.95 16.56
CA PHE A 165 12.13 10.52 16.79
C PHE A 165 12.90 11.49 17.69
N ILE A 166 13.79 10.96 18.51
CA ILE A 166 14.65 11.77 19.37
C ILE A 166 15.53 12.70 18.54
N CYS A 167 15.90 13.84 19.14
CA CYS A 167 16.88 14.77 18.59
C CYS A 167 18.18 14.74 19.37
N LYS A 168 19.20 15.46 18.92
CA LYS A 168 20.39 15.76 19.72
C LYS A 168 20.07 16.83 20.76
N ASN A 169 20.77 16.84 21.87
CA ASN A 169 20.64 17.91 22.87
C ASN A 169 20.91 19.30 22.24
N SER A 170 21.83 19.39 21.29
CA SER A 170 22.14 20.64 20.56
C SER A 170 21.05 21.11 19.60
N ASP A 171 20.12 20.24 19.25
CA ASP A 171 19.01 20.52 18.34
C ASP A 171 17.78 21.05 19.07
N ILE A 172 17.78 21.08 20.43
CA ILE A 172 16.71 21.64 21.23
C ILE A 172 16.84 23.16 21.23
N LEU A 173 15.86 23.83 20.64
CA LEU A 173 15.83 25.28 20.52
C LEU A 173 15.12 25.95 21.69
N TYR A 174 14.10 25.28 22.23
CA TYR A 174 13.37 25.73 23.41
C TYR A 174 12.85 24.52 24.20
N ILE A 175 12.91 24.59 25.54
CA ILE A 175 12.29 23.62 26.44
C ILE A 175 11.85 24.28 27.74
N ASP A 176 10.59 24.08 28.12
CA ASP A 176 10.07 24.39 29.46
C ASP A 176 9.92 23.07 30.25
N LYS A 177 10.49 23.06 31.45
CA LYS A 177 10.49 21.87 32.32
C LYS A 177 9.10 21.38 32.71
N GLU A 178 8.10 22.24 32.60
CA GLU A 178 6.71 21.89 32.82
C GLU A 178 6.24 20.72 31.93
N ILE A 179 6.89 20.48 30.76
CA ILE A 179 6.59 19.35 29.87
C ILE A 179 6.64 17.98 30.55
N PHE A 180 7.48 17.81 31.56
CA PHE A 180 7.64 16.54 32.28
C PHE A 180 6.56 16.27 33.34
N GLU A 181 5.86 17.30 33.78
CA GLU A 181 4.81 17.20 34.80
C GLU A 181 3.42 17.52 34.24
N TYR A 182 3.33 18.11 33.06
CA TYR A 182 2.08 18.58 32.48
C TYR A 182 1.11 17.43 32.19
N GLU A 183 -0.12 17.60 32.66
CA GLU A 183 -1.27 16.75 32.32
C GLU A 183 -2.54 17.61 32.32
N ASN A 184 -3.34 17.46 31.26
CA ASN A 184 -4.66 18.08 31.18
C ASN A 184 -5.74 16.98 31.23
N LYS A 185 -6.25 16.72 32.42
CA LYS A 185 -7.24 15.66 32.70
C LYS A 185 -8.56 15.91 31.97
N GLU A 186 -9.01 17.16 31.92
CA GLU A 186 -10.27 17.53 31.26
C GLU A 186 -10.18 17.26 29.74
N TYR A 187 -9.05 17.59 29.12
CA TYR A 187 -8.78 17.27 27.72
C TYR A 187 -8.74 15.76 27.48
N ALA A 188 -8.06 15.04 28.36
CA ALA A 188 -7.96 13.58 28.30
C ALA A 188 -9.33 12.91 28.44
N GLU A 189 -10.17 13.33 29.38
CA GLU A 189 -11.52 12.80 29.58
C GLU A 189 -12.42 13.06 28.36
N ARG A 190 -12.32 14.26 27.77
CA ARG A 190 -13.15 14.64 26.63
C ARG A 190 -12.79 13.89 25.34
N TYR A 191 -11.51 13.67 25.06
CA TYR A 191 -11.07 13.21 23.75
C TYR A 191 -10.48 11.79 23.71
N THR A 192 -10.13 11.15 24.84
CA THR A 192 -9.51 9.81 24.82
C THR A 192 -10.40 8.76 24.13
N ALA A 193 -11.70 8.76 24.37
CA ALA A 193 -12.62 7.80 23.77
C ALA A 193 -12.62 7.90 22.24
N LEU A 194 -12.58 9.10 21.69
CA LEU A 194 -12.52 9.37 20.26
C LEU A 194 -11.36 8.66 19.55
N TYR A 195 -10.19 8.57 20.25
CA TYR A 195 -8.98 7.93 19.70
C TYR A 195 -8.88 6.44 20.01
N ARG A 196 -9.76 5.88 20.88
CA ARG A 196 -9.81 4.45 21.21
C ARG A 196 -10.69 3.62 20.28
N ASP A 197 -11.82 4.17 19.85
CA ASP A 197 -12.92 3.45 19.20
C ASP A 197 -12.71 3.20 17.69
N GLY A 198 -11.52 2.81 17.29
CA GLY A 198 -11.20 2.53 15.89
C GLY A 198 -10.68 3.75 15.11
N HIS A 199 -10.65 4.92 15.71
CA HIS A 199 -10.22 6.18 15.12
C HIS A 199 -8.94 6.68 15.80
N SER A 200 -7.77 6.14 15.43
CA SER A 200 -6.48 6.70 15.90
C SER A 200 -6.31 8.15 15.44
N GLN A 201 -7.09 8.57 14.46
CA GLN A 201 -7.08 9.87 13.83
C GLN A 201 -8.49 10.47 13.90
N ALA A 202 -8.65 11.63 14.56
CA ALA A 202 -9.89 12.38 14.58
C ALA A 202 -9.86 13.50 13.52
N GLU A 203 -11.00 13.75 12.88
CA GLU A 203 -11.15 14.86 11.95
C GLU A 203 -11.21 16.21 12.71
N ARG A 204 -10.95 17.30 11.99
CA ARG A 204 -11.01 18.65 12.52
C ARG A 204 -12.39 18.95 13.11
N GLU A 205 -12.44 19.43 14.34
CA GLU A 205 -13.65 20.06 14.87
C GLU A 205 -13.76 21.47 14.30
N ASN A 206 -14.99 21.95 14.10
CA ASN A 206 -15.27 23.28 13.55
C ASN A 206 -14.44 24.36 14.27
N GLU A 207 -13.84 25.27 13.51
CA GLU A 207 -13.10 26.40 14.05
C GLU A 207 -14.00 27.21 14.98
N PRO A 208 -13.54 27.59 16.20
CA PRO A 208 -14.29 28.50 17.03
C PRO A 208 -14.46 29.82 16.26
N GLN A 209 -15.71 30.16 15.99
CA GLN A 209 -16.03 31.47 15.41
C GLN A 209 -15.44 32.56 16.31
N LEU A 210 -14.50 33.31 15.77
CA LEU A 210 -14.08 34.59 16.35
C LEU A 210 -15.23 35.56 16.22
N SER A 211 -16.15 35.55 17.19
CA SER A 211 -17.22 36.52 17.26
C SER A 211 -16.64 37.90 17.54
N SER A 212 -16.34 38.61 16.49
CA SER A 212 -16.13 40.01 16.52
C SER A 212 -17.43 40.70 16.95
N ARG A 213 -17.35 41.51 17.99
CA ARG A 213 -18.32 42.53 18.31
C ARG A 213 -18.46 43.47 17.10
N LEU A 214 -19.54 43.37 16.39
CA LEU A 214 -20.21 44.54 15.80
C LEU A 214 -21.68 44.18 15.53
N SER A 215 -22.52 44.86 16.25
CA SER A 215 -23.98 44.83 16.25
C SER A 215 -24.55 45.31 14.93
N GLY A 216 -25.63 44.70 14.51
CA GLY A 216 -26.66 45.35 13.74
C GLY A 216 -27.32 44.52 12.64
N ALA A 217 -28.57 44.11 12.93
CA ALA A 217 -29.71 43.88 12.05
C ALA A 217 -29.84 42.61 11.20
N HIS A 218 -30.73 41.76 11.68
CA HIS A 218 -31.72 40.95 10.96
C HIS A 218 -31.35 40.12 9.72
N GLY A 219 -31.44 38.79 9.90
CA GLY A 219 -31.62 37.79 8.86
C GLY A 219 -31.20 36.41 9.38
N GLU A 220 -32.15 35.52 9.58
CA GLU A 220 -31.93 34.10 9.93
C GLU A 220 -30.97 33.48 8.88
N ILE A 221 -29.72 33.11 9.28
CA ILE A 221 -28.78 32.40 8.42
C ILE A 221 -29.05 30.91 8.62
N SER A 222 -29.56 30.25 7.57
CA SER A 222 -29.64 28.81 7.45
C SER A 222 -28.26 28.17 7.69
N SER A 223 -28.21 27.10 8.46
CA SER A 223 -27.01 26.28 8.69
C SER A 223 -26.33 25.95 7.36
N GLU A 224 -25.04 26.23 7.21
CA GLU A 224 -24.24 25.89 6.03
C GLU A 224 -24.33 24.36 5.79
N GLU A 225 -24.75 23.96 4.60
CA GLU A 225 -24.90 22.55 4.28
C GLU A 225 -23.53 21.87 4.10
N THR A 226 -23.40 20.67 4.64
CA THR A 226 -22.17 19.89 4.56
C THR A 226 -22.42 18.56 3.83
N TYR A 227 -21.41 18.07 3.11
CA TYR A 227 -21.40 16.74 2.50
C TYR A 227 -20.19 15.98 3.00
N ASN A 228 -20.40 14.86 3.69
CA ASN A 228 -19.36 14.08 4.36
C ASN A 228 -18.47 14.93 5.30
N GLY A 229 -19.07 15.90 6.02
CA GLY A 229 -18.35 16.78 6.93
C GLY A 229 -17.66 17.97 6.26
N MET A 230 -17.65 18.08 4.93
CA MET A 230 -17.08 19.22 4.20
C MET A 230 -18.17 20.22 3.82
N PRO A 231 -17.99 21.53 4.10
CA PRO A 231 -18.91 22.57 3.66
C PRO A 231 -19.06 22.57 2.13
N VAL A 232 -20.29 22.75 1.64
CA VAL A 232 -20.55 22.77 0.19
C VAL A 232 -19.82 23.95 -0.49
N SER A 233 -19.63 25.06 0.21
CA SER A 233 -18.82 26.19 -0.25
C SER A 233 -17.36 25.81 -0.54
N GLU A 234 -16.76 24.99 0.30
CA GLU A 234 -15.40 24.47 0.10
C GLU A 234 -15.34 23.49 -1.09
N ILE A 235 -16.32 22.62 -1.22
CA ILE A 235 -16.45 21.69 -2.36
C ILE A 235 -16.51 22.47 -3.68
N ILE A 236 -17.30 23.56 -3.72
CA ILE A 236 -17.42 24.40 -4.90
C ILE A 236 -16.10 25.12 -5.19
N THR A 237 -15.41 25.60 -4.16
CA THR A 237 -14.11 26.28 -4.32
C THR A 237 -13.08 25.33 -4.95
N LYS A 238 -12.99 24.11 -4.47
CA LYS A 238 -12.11 23.07 -5.03
C LYS A 238 -12.55 22.67 -6.46
N TRP A 239 -13.85 22.57 -6.68
CA TRP A 239 -14.40 22.23 -7.98
C TRP A 239 -14.07 23.29 -9.04
N LEU A 240 -14.01 24.57 -8.66
CA LEU A 240 -13.67 25.69 -9.54
C LEU A 240 -12.17 25.85 -9.82
N GLN A 241 -11.30 25.14 -9.12
CA GLN A 241 -9.85 25.21 -9.39
C GLN A 241 -9.54 24.83 -10.84
N GLY A 242 -8.81 25.69 -11.54
CA GLY A 242 -8.44 25.51 -12.96
C GLY A 242 -9.57 25.70 -13.97
N VAL A 243 -10.72 26.26 -13.56
CA VAL A 243 -11.81 26.66 -14.50
C VAL A 243 -11.57 28.07 -15.03
N ASP A 244 -11.60 28.23 -16.36
CA ASP A 244 -11.63 29.55 -16.98
C ASP A 244 -13.06 30.14 -16.96
N LEU A 245 -13.32 31.02 -16.03
CA LEU A 245 -14.60 31.69 -15.87
C LEU A 245 -14.79 32.89 -16.84
N ASN A 246 -13.79 33.26 -17.65
CA ASN A 246 -13.91 34.46 -18.49
C ASN A 246 -14.73 34.20 -19.78
N ASN A 247 -14.67 33.00 -20.33
CA ASN A 247 -15.28 32.70 -21.63
C ASN A 247 -16.39 31.62 -21.60
N ASN A 248 -16.69 30.98 -20.45
CA ASN A 248 -17.57 29.81 -20.43
C ASN A 248 -18.47 29.74 -19.18
N ARG A 249 -18.88 30.87 -18.61
CA ARG A 249 -19.62 30.96 -17.34
C ARG A 249 -20.95 30.20 -17.36
N HIS A 250 -21.74 30.28 -18.45
CA HIS A 250 -23.00 29.55 -18.58
C HIS A 250 -22.81 28.03 -18.51
N ASN A 251 -21.91 27.44 -19.32
CA ASN A 251 -21.65 26.01 -19.31
C ASN A 251 -21.06 25.54 -17.96
N THR A 252 -20.23 26.38 -17.34
CA THR A 252 -19.69 26.11 -15.99
C THR A 252 -20.81 26.06 -14.95
N LEU A 253 -21.82 26.93 -15.05
CA LEU A 253 -23.00 26.87 -14.18
C LEU A 253 -23.81 25.59 -14.40
N VAL A 254 -24.04 25.17 -15.65
CA VAL A 254 -24.72 23.93 -16.01
C VAL A 254 -23.97 22.73 -15.43
N ASP A 255 -22.66 22.64 -15.61
CA ASP A 255 -21.84 21.54 -15.11
C ASP A 255 -21.82 21.52 -13.57
N LEU A 256 -21.58 22.67 -12.94
CA LEU A 256 -21.58 22.78 -11.47
C LEU A 256 -22.95 22.38 -10.88
N ALA A 257 -24.05 22.91 -11.38
CA ALA A 257 -25.38 22.59 -10.92
C ALA A 257 -25.70 21.09 -11.14
N SER A 258 -25.31 20.52 -12.28
CA SER A 258 -25.43 19.10 -12.58
C SER A 258 -24.65 18.24 -11.59
N HIS A 259 -23.46 18.66 -11.18
CA HIS A 259 -22.62 17.95 -10.22
C HIS A 259 -23.14 18.10 -8.79
N LEU A 260 -23.60 19.27 -8.39
CA LEU A 260 -24.15 19.51 -7.05
C LEU A 260 -25.39 18.63 -6.71
N ARG A 261 -26.05 18.06 -7.71
CA ARG A 261 -27.12 17.05 -7.47
C ARG A 261 -26.64 15.82 -6.70
N TYR A 262 -25.35 15.48 -6.78
CA TYR A 262 -24.79 14.34 -6.05
C TYR A 262 -24.48 14.66 -4.59
N VAL A 263 -24.37 15.94 -4.25
CA VAL A 263 -24.06 16.46 -2.92
C VAL A 263 -25.31 16.89 -2.18
N LEU A 264 -26.18 17.64 -2.88
CA LEU A 264 -27.39 18.28 -2.32
C LEU A 264 -28.71 17.54 -2.68
N GLY A 265 -28.59 16.42 -3.43
CA GLY A 265 -29.75 15.74 -3.98
C GLY A 265 -30.40 16.50 -5.14
N LYS A 266 -31.46 15.95 -5.71
CA LYS A 266 -32.24 16.60 -6.81
C LYS A 266 -33.14 17.72 -6.27
N ASN A 267 -32.56 18.69 -5.55
CA ASN A 267 -33.28 19.82 -5.00
C ASN A 267 -32.86 21.12 -5.70
N ALA A 268 -33.64 21.52 -6.72
CA ALA A 268 -33.35 22.71 -7.53
C ALA A 268 -33.30 24.01 -6.69
N THR A 269 -34.15 24.15 -5.67
CA THR A 269 -34.18 25.33 -4.80
C THR A 269 -32.88 25.46 -4.02
N LYS A 270 -32.45 24.40 -3.35
CA LYS A 270 -31.18 24.38 -2.60
C LYS A 270 -29.98 24.62 -3.48
N ILE A 271 -29.90 23.99 -4.65
CA ILE A 271 -28.78 24.17 -5.57
C ILE A 271 -28.77 25.62 -6.08
N THR A 272 -29.93 26.22 -6.36
CA THR A 272 -30.03 27.62 -6.76
C THR A 272 -29.54 28.56 -5.65
N GLU A 273 -29.95 28.34 -4.41
CA GLU A 273 -29.51 29.13 -3.25
C GLU A 273 -27.98 29.08 -3.11
N VAL A 274 -27.40 27.88 -3.22
CA VAL A 274 -25.96 27.67 -3.09
C VAL A 274 -25.18 28.32 -4.24
N VAL A 275 -25.55 28.12 -5.52
CA VAL A 275 -24.83 28.73 -6.64
C VAL A 275 -24.99 30.24 -6.67
N MET A 276 -26.08 30.81 -6.16
CA MET A 276 -26.31 32.24 -6.02
C MET A 276 -25.41 32.90 -4.98
N THR A 277 -24.73 32.12 -4.12
CA THR A 277 -23.70 32.72 -3.24
C THR A 277 -22.42 33.09 -4.00
N LEU A 278 -22.23 32.60 -5.25
CA LEU A 278 -21.03 32.81 -6.05
C LEU A 278 -21.08 34.12 -6.81
N PRO A 279 -20.07 35.03 -6.67
CA PRO A 279 -20.08 36.35 -7.31
C PRO A 279 -20.25 36.27 -8.83
N TRP A 280 -19.57 35.36 -9.51
CA TRP A 280 -19.64 35.23 -10.97
C TRP A 280 -21.03 34.73 -11.46
N VAL A 281 -21.79 34.02 -10.63
CA VAL A 281 -23.17 33.59 -10.93
C VAL A 281 -24.13 34.77 -10.73
N GLN A 282 -23.90 35.59 -9.71
CA GLN A 282 -24.64 36.85 -9.53
C GLN A 282 -24.45 37.83 -10.70
N ASP A 283 -23.23 37.84 -11.25
CA ASP A 283 -22.94 38.67 -12.44
C ASP A 283 -23.67 38.14 -13.68
N LEU A 284 -23.70 36.78 -13.88
CA LEU A 284 -24.51 36.16 -14.93
C LEU A 284 -25.99 36.53 -14.83
N GLN A 285 -26.54 36.51 -13.61
CA GLN A 285 -27.93 36.92 -13.38
C GLN A 285 -28.17 38.40 -13.70
N ARG A 286 -27.24 39.28 -13.38
CA ARG A 286 -27.32 40.70 -13.74
C ARG A 286 -27.21 40.93 -15.24
N GLU A 287 -26.51 40.07 -15.97
CA GLU A 287 -26.39 40.05 -17.43
C GLU A 287 -27.65 39.51 -18.12
N GLY A 288 -28.64 39.01 -17.36
CA GLY A 288 -29.95 38.56 -17.87
C GLY A 288 -30.09 37.00 -17.95
N GLU A 289 -29.17 36.23 -17.39
CA GLU A 289 -29.29 34.77 -17.32
C GLU A 289 -30.38 34.35 -16.31
N ASP A 290 -31.28 33.44 -16.69
CA ASP A 290 -32.21 32.76 -15.76
C ASP A 290 -31.51 31.63 -15.03
N VAL A 291 -30.74 31.96 -14.00
CA VAL A 291 -29.99 31.00 -13.17
C VAL A 291 -30.91 29.91 -12.61
N ALA A 292 -32.09 30.26 -12.12
CA ALA A 292 -33.05 29.32 -11.56
C ALA A 292 -33.63 28.38 -12.63
N GLY A 293 -33.85 28.88 -13.84
CA GLY A 293 -34.26 28.09 -14.99
C GLY A 293 -33.17 27.11 -15.44
N THR A 294 -31.94 27.60 -15.51
CA THR A 294 -30.75 26.78 -15.83
C THR A 294 -30.56 25.65 -14.81
N VAL A 295 -30.62 25.94 -13.52
CA VAL A 295 -30.56 24.92 -12.46
C VAL A 295 -31.71 23.92 -12.57
N ARG A 296 -32.95 24.36 -12.85
CA ARG A 296 -34.09 23.45 -13.04
C ARG A 296 -33.88 22.52 -14.25
N SER A 297 -33.35 23.02 -15.35
CA SER A 297 -33.13 22.22 -16.56
C SER A 297 -32.15 21.06 -16.34
N VAL A 298 -31.15 21.20 -15.48
CA VAL A 298 -30.18 20.12 -15.20
C VAL A 298 -30.74 19.03 -14.27
N MET A 299 -31.90 19.27 -13.60
CA MET A 299 -32.51 18.24 -12.75
C MET A 299 -32.95 17.01 -13.53
N ASP A 300 -33.29 17.19 -14.81
CA ASP A 300 -33.75 16.10 -15.70
C ASP A 300 -32.60 15.41 -16.43
N PHE A 301 -31.38 15.89 -16.29
CA PHE A 301 -30.22 15.21 -16.89
C PHE A 301 -30.07 13.78 -16.34
N LYS A 302 -29.59 12.87 -17.21
CA LYS A 302 -29.35 11.48 -16.82
C LYS A 302 -28.47 11.42 -15.57
N TYR A 303 -28.99 10.77 -14.54
CA TYR A 303 -28.27 10.59 -13.28
C TYR A 303 -27.38 9.35 -13.41
N HIS A 304 -26.07 9.54 -13.32
CA HIS A 304 -25.10 8.44 -13.31
C HIS A 304 -25.02 7.79 -11.93
N GLU A 305 -24.69 6.51 -11.87
CA GLU A 305 -24.56 5.76 -10.61
C GLU A 305 -23.33 6.19 -9.78
N TYR A 306 -22.46 7.00 -10.33
CA TYR A 306 -21.23 7.47 -9.70
C TYR A 306 -21.09 8.98 -9.86
N MET A 307 -20.39 9.56 -8.91
CA MET A 307 -20.11 10.98 -8.87
C MET A 307 -19.09 11.34 -9.98
N PRO A 308 -19.31 12.44 -10.75
CA PRO A 308 -18.38 12.87 -11.78
C PRO A 308 -16.97 13.13 -11.23
N LYS A 309 -15.93 12.83 -12.03
CA LYS A 309 -14.52 12.90 -11.63
C LYS A 309 -14.17 14.22 -10.93
N ARG A 310 -14.49 15.34 -11.54
CA ARG A 310 -14.20 16.68 -10.99
C ARG A 310 -14.84 16.93 -9.62
N LEU A 311 -16.09 16.49 -9.43
CA LEU A 311 -16.76 16.64 -8.14
C LEU A 311 -16.15 15.70 -7.10
N ARG A 312 -15.80 14.49 -7.49
CA ARG A 312 -15.14 13.50 -6.63
C ARG A 312 -13.79 14.02 -6.12
N GLU A 313 -12.99 14.65 -6.99
CA GLU A 313 -11.75 15.33 -6.62
C GLU A 313 -12.02 16.51 -5.68
N ALA A 314 -13.10 17.25 -5.90
CA ALA A 314 -13.47 18.38 -5.05
C ALA A 314 -13.96 17.98 -3.65
N VAL A 315 -14.66 16.84 -3.53
CA VAL A 315 -15.10 16.28 -2.23
C VAL A 315 -14.04 15.41 -1.55
N ALA A 316 -12.97 15.03 -2.27
CA ALA A 316 -11.85 14.32 -1.69
C ALA A 316 -11.14 15.22 -0.68
N THR A 317 -11.16 14.82 0.57
CA THR A 317 -10.30 15.43 1.60
C THR A 317 -8.85 15.00 1.33
N PRO A 318 -7.85 15.86 1.57
CA PRO A 318 -6.43 15.51 1.40
C PRO A 318 -5.96 14.28 2.20
N GLN A 319 -6.84 13.68 2.99
CA GLN A 319 -6.57 12.57 3.89
C GLN A 319 -6.95 11.18 3.37
N GLN A 320 -7.50 11.07 2.15
CA GLN A 320 -7.93 9.76 1.62
C GLN A 320 -6.85 9.02 0.83
N SER A 321 -5.60 9.46 0.82
CA SER A 321 -4.49 8.75 0.16
C SER A 321 -4.08 7.42 0.81
N GLY A 322 -4.70 7.02 1.92
CA GLY A 322 -4.41 5.75 2.61
C GLY A 322 -5.57 4.78 2.76
N ASN A 323 -6.82 5.22 2.61
CA ASN A 323 -8.02 4.39 2.83
C ASN A 323 -9.19 4.77 1.92
N GLU A 324 -8.93 5.12 0.65
CA GLU A 324 -10.02 5.17 -0.32
C GLU A 324 -10.71 3.81 -0.36
N ASN A 325 -12.02 3.79 -0.16
CA ASN A 325 -12.81 2.59 -0.32
C ASN A 325 -12.54 2.01 -1.71
N ILE A 326 -11.98 0.81 -1.80
CA ILE A 326 -11.62 0.14 -3.05
C ILE A 326 -12.76 0.17 -4.08
N SER A 327 -14.01 0.19 -3.61
CA SER A 327 -15.18 0.30 -4.47
C SER A 327 -15.23 1.61 -5.24
N GLN A 328 -14.75 2.71 -4.66
CA GLN A 328 -14.68 4.01 -5.32
C GLN A 328 -13.50 4.05 -6.30
N GLN A 329 -12.36 3.50 -5.92
CA GLN A 329 -11.19 3.37 -6.80
C GLN A 329 -11.52 2.59 -8.07
N LEU A 330 -12.31 1.50 -7.96
CA LEU A 330 -12.76 0.73 -9.13
C LEU A 330 -13.53 1.58 -10.15
N TRP A 331 -14.31 2.57 -9.73
CA TRP A 331 -15.00 3.49 -10.62
C TRP A 331 -14.02 4.47 -11.27
N THR A 332 -13.08 5.04 -10.50
CA THR A 332 -12.04 5.96 -11.01
C THR A 332 -11.19 5.26 -12.08
N TRP A 333 -10.66 4.09 -11.78
CA TRP A 333 -9.88 3.31 -12.74
C TRP A 333 -10.69 2.93 -13.98
N GLY A 334 -11.99 2.64 -13.81
CA GLY A 334 -12.88 2.37 -14.93
C GLY A 334 -13.04 3.59 -15.86
N GLU A 335 -13.08 4.80 -15.33
CA GLU A 335 -13.10 6.04 -16.12
C GLU A 335 -11.76 6.28 -16.83
N GLU A 336 -10.64 6.03 -16.15
CA GLU A 336 -9.31 6.13 -16.75
C GLU A 336 -9.11 5.11 -17.89
N ILE A 337 -9.57 3.86 -17.69
CA ILE A 337 -9.58 2.84 -18.76
C ILE A 337 -10.45 3.30 -19.93
N GLU A 338 -11.65 3.84 -19.68
CA GLU A 338 -12.53 4.35 -20.73
C GLU A 338 -11.89 5.49 -21.52
N ALA A 339 -11.16 6.38 -20.86
CA ALA A 339 -10.41 7.46 -21.52
C ALA A 339 -9.28 6.94 -22.43
N LEU A 340 -8.73 5.77 -22.13
CA LEU A 340 -7.68 5.12 -22.94
C LEU A 340 -8.24 4.26 -24.09
N MET A 341 -9.54 3.92 -24.10
CA MET A 341 -10.14 3.07 -25.15
C MET A 341 -9.97 3.59 -26.58
N PRO A 342 -9.96 4.90 -26.88
CA PRO A 342 -9.68 5.40 -28.22
C PRO A 342 -8.28 5.03 -28.73
N TYR A 343 -7.31 4.92 -27.84
CA TYR A 343 -5.92 4.57 -28.18
C TYR A 343 -5.66 3.07 -28.12
N PHE A 344 -6.43 2.34 -27.32
CA PHE A 344 -6.34 0.89 -27.13
C PHE A 344 -7.71 0.24 -27.37
N PRO A 345 -8.14 0.07 -28.63
CA PRO A 345 -9.49 -0.41 -28.95
C PRO A 345 -9.87 -1.75 -28.35
N ALA A 346 -8.88 -2.63 -28.08
CA ALA A 346 -9.12 -3.92 -27.44
C ALA A 346 -9.71 -3.78 -26.03
N LEU A 347 -9.39 -2.70 -25.30
CA LEU A 347 -9.99 -2.42 -23.99
C LEU A 347 -11.51 -2.26 -24.10
N LYS A 348 -11.98 -1.54 -25.14
CA LYS A 348 -13.41 -1.38 -25.42
C LYS A 348 -14.10 -2.72 -25.68
N ASP A 349 -13.47 -3.57 -26.51
CA ASP A 349 -14.03 -4.88 -26.87
C ASP A 349 -14.05 -5.85 -25.67
N MET A 350 -13.04 -5.79 -24.80
CA MET A 350 -13.00 -6.58 -23.55
C MET A 350 -14.07 -6.14 -22.54
N CYS A 351 -14.26 -4.83 -22.40
CA CYS A 351 -15.17 -4.22 -21.44
C CYS A 351 -16.63 -4.19 -21.88
N LYS A 352 -16.94 -4.71 -23.08
CA LYS A 352 -18.30 -4.76 -23.62
C LYS A 352 -19.28 -5.44 -22.65
N GLY A 353 -20.40 -4.76 -22.38
CA GLY A 353 -21.45 -5.26 -21.50
C GLY A 353 -21.11 -5.21 -20.00
N LEU A 354 -19.97 -4.65 -19.63
CA LEU A 354 -19.56 -4.49 -18.24
C LEU A 354 -19.83 -3.07 -17.74
N LYS A 355 -19.93 -2.94 -16.42
CA LYS A 355 -19.92 -1.64 -15.75
C LYS A 355 -18.48 -1.14 -15.61
N ARG A 356 -18.28 0.19 -15.52
CA ARG A 356 -16.94 0.79 -15.41
C ARG A 356 -16.13 0.22 -14.25
N ASN A 357 -16.73 -0.02 -13.10
CA ASN A 357 -16.06 -0.61 -11.94
C ASN A 357 -15.65 -2.10 -12.11
N GLN A 358 -16.01 -2.72 -13.23
CA GLN A 358 -15.56 -4.06 -13.63
C GLN A 358 -14.45 -4.01 -14.71
N TYR A 359 -14.20 -2.83 -15.32
CA TYR A 359 -13.19 -2.67 -16.36
C TYR A 359 -11.78 -3.06 -15.93
N PRO A 360 -11.30 -2.71 -14.71
CA PRO A 360 -10.00 -3.19 -14.25
C PRO A 360 -9.89 -4.72 -14.31
N ALA A 361 -10.89 -5.44 -13.83
CA ALA A 361 -10.87 -6.90 -13.86
C ALA A 361 -10.83 -7.46 -15.29
N ALA A 362 -11.59 -6.86 -16.22
CA ALA A 362 -11.57 -7.27 -17.64
C ALA A 362 -10.21 -7.00 -18.30
N MET A 363 -9.59 -5.85 -18.03
CA MET A 363 -8.26 -5.49 -18.52
C MET A 363 -7.19 -6.48 -18.05
N PHE A 364 -7.19 -6.85 -16.78
CA PHE A 364 -6.19 -7.79 -16.23
C PHE A 364 -6.43 -9.24 -16.71
N VAL A 365 -7.67 -9.70 -16.85
CA VAL A 365 -7.96 -11.01 -17.46
C VAL A 365 -7.52 -11.03 -18.92
N GLY A 366 -7.92 -10.02 -19.71
CA GLY A 366 -7.56 -9.93 -21.12
C GLY A 366 -6.06 -9.79 -21.33
N GLY A 367 -5.41 -8.88 -20.58
CA GLY A 367 -3.95 -8.71 -20.62
C GLY A 367 -3.20 -9.98 -20.25
N GLY A 368 -3.65 -10.72 -19.21
CA GLY A 368 -3.06 -11.98 -18.81
C GLY A 368 -3.16 -13.09 -19.87
N LEU A 369 -4.29 -13.17 -20.59
CA LEU A 369 -4.44 -14.08 -21.71
C LEU A 369 -3.58 -13.68 -22.90
N MET A 370 -3.57 -12.38 -23.24
CA MET A 370 -2.78 -11.85 -24.35
C MET A 370 -1.28 -12.04 -24.15
N MET A 371 -0.74 -11.79 -22.94
CA MET A 371 0.68 -12.04 -22.69
C MET A 371 1.04 -13.54 -22.74
N THR A 372 0.09 -14.44 -22.49
CA THR A 372 0.29 -15.88 -22.65
C THR A 372 0.38 -16.26 -24.14
N LEU A 373 -0.34 -15.57 -25.02
CA LEU A 373 -0.21 -15.72 -26.48
C LEU A 373 1.18 -15.26 -26.92
N MET A 374 1.67 -14.14 -26.38
CA MET A 374 3.00 -13.61 -26.67
C MET A 374 4.14 -14.43 -26.04
N THR A 375 3.95 -15.72 -25.95
CA THR A 375 4.89 -16.65 -25.29
C THR A 375 6.30 -16.66 -25.88
N ARG A 376 6.51 -16.20 -27.11
CA ARG A 376 7.82 -16.12 -27.79
C ARG A 376 8.47 -14.75 -27.68
N CYS A 377 7.81 -13.80 -26.98
CA CYS A 377 8.37 -12.50 -26.70
C CYS A 377 9.20 -12.51 -25.42
N THR A 378 10.24 -11.73 -25.41
CA THR A 378 11.13 -11.51 -24.26
C THR A 378 11.31 -10.02 -24.03
N TYR A 379 11.82 -9.65 -22.86
CA TYR A 379 12.18 -8.25 -22.56
C TYR A 379 13.32 -8.19 -21.55
N ARG A 380 13.97 -7.02 -21.45
CA ARG A 380 14.95 -6.73 -20.40
C ARG A 380 14.37 -5.73 -19.40
N PHE A 381 14.76 -5.86 -18.15
CA PHE A 381 14.22 -5.03 -17.07
C PHE A 381 15.36 -4.39 -16.27
N TYR A 382 15.13 -3.21 -15.71
CA TYR A 382 16.16 -2.41 -15.03
C TYR A 382 16.88 -3.14 -13.88
N ALA A 383 16.22 -4.08 -13.20
CA ALA A 383 16.82 -4.77 -12.04
C ALA A 383 17.94 -5.74 -12.42
N ARG A 384 17.87 -6.34 -13.61
CA ARG A 384 18.85 -7.24 -14.22
C ARG A 384 18.77 -7.15 -15.73
N PRO A 385 19.36 -6.10 -16.34
CA PRO A 385 19.22 -5.84 -17.76
C PRO A 385 19.94 -6.87 -18.64
N GLU A 386 20.86 -7.67 -18.09
CA GLU A 386 21.53 -8.78 -18.78
C GLU A 386 20.60 -9.99 -18.98
N GLU A 387 19.54 -10.14 -18.19
CA GLU A 387 18.61 -11.28 -18.27
C GLU A 387 17.44 -11.00 -19.23
N LEU A 388 17.20 -11.91 -20.15
CA LEU A 388 15.98 -11.93 -20.95
C LEU A 388 14.84 -12.56 -20.13
N ARG A 389 13.79 -11.79 -19.93
CA ARG A 389 12.59 -12.21 -19.19
C ARG A 389 11.43 -12.51 -20.11
N ARG A 390 10.46 -13.22 -19.62
CA ARG A 390 9.22 -13.59 -20.31
C ARG A 390 8.04 -12.83 -19.71
N LEU A 391 6.98 -12.67 -20.48
CA LEU A 391 5.73 -12.07 -20.00
C LEU A 391 4.96 -13.07 -19.13
N ASN A 392 4.88 -12.81 -17.83
CA ASN A 392 4.29 -13.73 -16.86
C ASN A 392 3.10 -13.09 -16.13
N ASN A 393 2.08 -13.89 -15.87
CA ASN A 393 0.96 -13.47 -15.03
C ASN A 393 0.51 -14.56 -14.04
N SER A 394 -0.05 -14.10 -12.91
CA SER A 394 -0.64 -14.93 -11.86
C SER A 394 -1.91 -14.22 -11.37
N THR A 395 -2.95 -14.20 -12.22
CA THR A 395 -4.14 -13.35 -12.04
C THR A 395 -5.22 -14.03 -11.21
N LEU A 396 -5.71 -13.33 -10.20
CA LEU A 396 -6.85 -13.74 -9.38
C LEU A 396 -7.93 -12.65 -9.39
N ILE A 397 -9.13 -12.97 -9.86
CA ILE A 397 -10.29 -12.06 -9.82
C ILE A 397 -11.16 -12.42 -8.63
N ILE A 398 -11.21 -11.53 -7.65
CA ILE A 398 -11.82 -11.79 -6.34
C ILE A 398 -13.12 -11.01 -6.19
N GLY A 399 -14.21 -11.73 -5.99
CA GLY A 399 -15.52 -11.14 -5.79
C GLY A 399 -16.49 -12.09 -5.12
N ASP A 400 -17.56 -11.54 -4.55
CA ASP A 400 -18.60 -12.29 -3.90
C ASP A 400 -19.26 -13.32 -4.84
N PRO A 401 -19.96 -14.33 -4.33
CA PRO A 401 -20.81 -15.18 -5.16
C PRO A 401 -21.78 -14.32 -6.00
N ALA A 402 -21.95 -14.66 -7.26
CA ALA A 402 -22.81 -13.92 -8.20
C ALA A 402 -22.36 -12.48 -8.54
N SER A 403 -21.13 -12.09 -8.28
CA SER A 403 -20.56 -10.77 -8.60
C SER A 403 -20.28 -10.52 -10.10
N GLY A 404 -20.77 -11.39 -11.00
CA GLY A 404 -20.63 -11.21 -12.45
C GLY A 404 -19.27 -11.65 -13.04
N LYS A 405 -18.63 -12.68 -12.48
CA LYS A 405 -17.32 -13.23 -12.94
C LYS A 405 -17.35 -13.88 -14.33
N SER A 406 -18.51 -14.09 -14.94
CA SER A 406 -18.69 -14.78 -16.23
C SER A 406 -17.99 -14.11 -17.43
N PHE A 407 -17.69 -12.81 -17.36
CA PHE A 407 -16.90 -12.14 -18.39
C PHE A 407 -15.51 -12.76 -18.58
N ALA A 408 -14.90 -13.26 -17.48
CA ALA A 408 -13.60 -13.92 -17.55
C ALA A 408 -13.65 -15.18 -18.43
N THR A 409 -14.73 -15.97 -18.34
CA THR A 409 -14.95 -17.13 -19.22
C THR A 409 -15.14 -16.71 -20.68
N ARG A 410 -15.88 -15.61 -20.93
CA ARG A 410 -16.01 -15.05 -22.29
C ARG A 410 -14.64 -14.70 -22.85
N LEU A 411 -13.83 -13.92 -22.12
CA LEU A 411 -12.49 -13.52 -22.57
C LEU A 411 -11.58 -14.75 -22.77
N TYR A 412 -11.62 -15.73 -21.88
CA TYR A 412 -10.86 -16.97 -22.03
C TYR A 412 -11.24 -17.72 -23.31
N ASN A 413 -12.54 -17.89 -23.59
CA ASN A 413 -12.99 -18.58 -24.81
C ASN A 413 -12.57 -17.89 -26.10
N LEU A 414 -12.46 -16.55 -26.08
CA LEU A 414 -12.06 -15.75 -27.24
C LEU A 414 -10.53 -15.69 -27.43
N LEU A 415 -9.81 -15.41 -26.33
CA LEU A 415 -8.38 -15.12 -26.40
C LEU A 415 -7.51 -16.38 -26.31
N ALA A 416 -7.95 -17.45 -25.63
CA ALA A 416 -7.20 -18.70 -25.57
C ALA A 416 -7.47 -19.62 -26.77
N GLU A 417 -8.40 -19.27 -27.68
CA GLU A 417 -8.79 -20.10 -28.82
C GLU A 417 -7.59 -20.62 -29.65
N PRO A 418 -6.56 -19.81 -30.03
CA PRO A 418 -5.41 -20.31 -30.79
C PRO A 418 -4.63 -21.41 -30.04
N ILE A 419 -4.44 -21.25 -28.74
CA ILE A 419 -3.73 -22.24 -27.91
C ILE A 419 -4.55 -23.52 -27.76
N ILE A 420 -5.87 -23.39 -27.57
CA ILE A 420 -6.80 -24.52 -27.43
C ILE A 420 -6.85 -25.34 -28.72
N GLU A 421 -6.86 -24.69 -29.87
CA GLU A 421 -6.85 -25.34 -31.20
C GLU A 421 -5.53 -26.04 -31.44
N ALA A 422 -4.40 -25.42 -31.13
CA ALA A 422 -3.09 -26.04 -31.26
C ALA A 422 -2.95 -27.29 -30.37
N ASP A 423 -3.52 -27.26 -29.15
CA ASP A 423 -3.50 -28.39 -28.22
C ASP A 423 -4.34 -29.61 -28.70
N LYS A 424 -5.26 -29.43 -29.62
CA LYS A 424 -6.21 -30.47 -30.05
C LYS A 424 -5.51 -31.72 -30.54
N ALA A 425 -4.59 -31.55 -31.48
CA ALA A 425 -3.83 -32.69 -32.04
C ALA A 425 -3.03 -33.45 -30.98
N GLY A 426 -2.43 -32.71 -30.03
CA GLY A 426 -1.71 -33.33 -28.91
C GLY A 426 -2.61 -34.09 -27.96
N LYS A 427 -3.77 -33.56 -27.60
CA LYS A 427 -4.78 -34.23 -26.78
C LYS A 427 -5.34 -35.48 -27.45
N ASP A 428 -5.60 -35.44 -28.75
CA ASP A 428 -6.09 -36.58 -29.51
C ASP A 428 -5.03 -37.71 -29.55
N ALA A 429 -3.77 -37.36 -29.77
CA ALA A 429 -2.67 -38.32 -29.73
C ALA A 429 -2.51 -39.00 -28.33
N ILE A 430 -2.62 -38.24 -27.23
CA ILE A 430 -2.60 -38.77 -25.86
C ILE A 430 -3.80 -39.69 -25.60
N ASN A 431 -5.00 -39.32 -26.05
CA ASN A 431 -6.20 -40.13 -25.89
C ASN A 431 -6.11 -41.42 -26.70
N ALA A 432 -5.65 -41.40 -27.94
CA ALA A 432 -5.40 -42.57 -28.73
C ALA A 432 -4.38 -43.52 -28.06
N TYR A 433 -3.28 -43.00 -27.54
CA TYR A 433 -2.31 -43.75 -26.77
C TYR A 433 -2.94 -44.42 -25.54
N ARG A 434 -3.78 -43.70 -24.79
CA ARG A 434 -4.49 -44.25 -23.62
C ARG A 434 -5.42 -45.41 -23.97
N GLU A 435 -6.17 -45.31 -25.07
CA GLU A 435 -7.06 -46.38 -25.53
C GLU A 435 -6.26 -47.61 -25.96
N ILE A 436 -5.15 -47.43 -26.71
CA ILE A 436 -4.27 -48.55 -27.08
C ILE A 436 -3.68 -49.24 -25.84
N THR A 437 -3.33 -48.44 -24.81
CA THR A 437 -2.70 -48.95 -23.61
C THR A 437 -3.69 -49.69 -22.70
N LYS A 438 -4.96 -49.27 -22.67
CA LYS A 438 -6.03 -49.99 -21.91
C LYS A 438 -6.36 -51.37 -22.51
N THR A 439 -6.28 -51.51 -23.83
CA THR A 439 -6.64 -52.74 -24.51
C THR A 439 -5.54 -53.80 -24.50
N LYS A 440 -4.30 -53.42 -24.19
CA LYS A 440 -3.16 -54.35 -24.07
C LYS A 440 -3.08 -54.95 -22.69
N GLY A 441 -3.11 -56.33 -22.60
CA GLY A 441 -2.90 -57.04 -21.31
C GLY A 441 -1.53 -56.73 -20.71
N ALA A 442 -1.37 -57.00 -19.41
CA ALA A 442 -0.19 -56.65 -18.60
C ALA A 442 1.17 -57.11 -19.16
N ASN A 443 1.18 -58.13 -20.01
CA ASN A 443 2.40 -58.76 -20.54
C ASN A 443 2.73 -58.36 -22.00
N LYS A 444 2.05 -57.38 -22.60
CA LYS A 444 2.37 -56.94 -23.96
C LYS A 444 3.12 -55.61 -23.94
N GLU A 445 4.13 -55.50 -24.82
CA GLU A 445 4.94 -54.33 -24.98
C GLU A 445 4.04 -53.08 -25.28
N LYS A 446 4.15 -52.06 -24.47
CA LYS A 446 3.39 -50.82 -24.61
C LYS A 446 4.11 -49.91 -25.63
N PRO A 447 3.41 -49.23 -26.54
CA PRO A 447 4.05 -48.27 -27.41
C PRO A 447 4.61 -47.11 -26.55
N PRO A 448 5.65 -46.45 -27.02
CA PRO A 448 6.18 -45.26 -26.33
C PRO A 448 5.10 -44.16 -26.24
N LYS A 449 5.06 -43.46 -25.12
CA LYS A 449 4.15 -42.34 -24.92
C LYS A 449 4.48 -41.19 -25.91
N PRO A 450 3.50 -40.65 -26.65
CA PRO A 450 3.77 -39.61 -27.62
C PRO A 450 4.28 -38.34 -26.93
N LYS A 451 5.34 -37.73 -27.48
CA LYS A 451 5.80 -36.39 -27.09
C LYS A 451 4.99 -35.36 -27.88
N VAL A 452 4.10 -34.66 -27.22
CA VAL A 452 3.20 -33.70 -27.82
C VAL A 452 3.17 -32.41 -27.01
N ILE A 453 2.83 -31.30 -27.68
CA ILE A 453 2.63 -30.01 -27.03
C ILE A 453 1.17 -29.92 -26.56
N VAL A 454 0.95 -29.78 -25.26
CA VAL A 454 -0.34 -29.50 -24.64
C VAL A 454 -0.12 -28.45 -23.56
N ARG A 455 -0.58 -27.24 -23.83
CA ARG A 455 -0.33 -26.06 -22.99
C ARG A 455 -1.47 -25.74 -22.03
N VAL A 456 -2.72 -26.04 -22.39
CA VAL A 456 -3.90 -25.72 -21.60
C VAL A 456 -4.26 -26.87 -20.67
N HIS A 457 -4.17 -26.62 -19.36
CA HIS A 457 -4.45 -27.58 -18.33
C HIS A 457 -5.50 -27.09 -17.32
N PRO A 458 -6.46 -27.96 -16.92
CA PRO A 458 -7.34 -27.66 -15.79
C PRO A 458 -6.54 -27.64 -14.47
N ALA A 459 -7.03 -26.90 -13.49
CA ALA A 459 -6.41 -26.80 -12.16
C ALA A 459 -6.18 -28.16 -11.48
N ARG A 460 -7.00 -29.18 -11.82
CA ARG A 460 -6.94 -30.55 -11.27
C ARG A 460 -5.90 -31.47 -11.94
N THR A 461 -5.02 -30.96 -12.76
CA THR A 461 -3.93 -31.77 -13.36
C THR A 461 -2.91 -32.14 -12.28
N SER A 462 -2.46 -33.39 -12.25
CA SER A 462 -1.39 -33.83 -11.35
C SER A 462 -0.06 -33.12 -11.67
N ASN A 463 0.79 -32.94 -10.66
CA ASN A 463 2.09 -32.27 -10.85
C ASN A 463 2.95 -33.02 -11.87
N ALA A 464 3.01 -34.36 -11.79
CA ALA A 464 3.80 -35.18 -12.71
C ALA A 464 3.37 -34.96 -14.17
N GLN A 465 2.05 -35.00 -14.47
CA GLN A 465 1.55 -34.77 -15.84
C GLN A 465 1.78 -33.32 -16.26
N PHE A 466 1.56 -32.35 -15.36
CA PHE A 466 1.74 -30.92 -15.63
C PHE A 466 3.20 -30.58 -15.98
N ILE A 467 4.14 -31.11 -15.21
CA ILE A 467 5.59 -30.93 -15.44
C ILE A 467 6.00 -31.60 -16.73
N GLN A 468 5.50 -32.83 -17.01
CA GLN A 468 5.80 -33.55 -18.24
C GLN A 468 5.35 -32.76 -19.48
N ASP A 469 4.14 -32.24 -19.47
CA ASP A 469 3.61 -31.45 -20.59
C ASP A 469 4.31 -30.10 -20.71
N MET A 470 4.74 -29.48 -19.59
CA MET A 470 5.56 -28.27 -19.57
C MET A 470 6.93 -28.51 -20.23
N VAL A 471 7.61 -29.58 -19.87
CA VAL A 471 8.90 -29.97 -20.48
C VAL A 471 8.76 -30.29 -21.96
N ASN A 472 7.64 -30.89 -22.39
CA ASN A 472 7.37 -31.22 -23.79
C ASN A 472 6.93 -29.99 -24.61
N SER A 473 6.47 -28.92 -23.96
CA SER A 473 5.98 -27.70 -24.63
C SER A 473 7.14 -26.80 -25.07
N VAL A 474 7.94 -27.31 -26.01
CA VAL A 474 9.11 -26.63 -26.59
C VAL A 474 8.90 -26.51 -28.10
N GLU A 475 9.17 -25.33 -28.64
CA GLU A 475 9.17 -25.00 -30.07
C GLU A 475 10.53 -24.43 -30.46
N GLU A 476 10.95 -24.64 -31.70
CA GLU A 476 12.16 -24.05 -32.23
C GLU A 476 11.83 -22.64 -32.77
N VAL A 477 12.44 -21.62 -32.21
CA VAL A 477 12.28 -20.22 -32.61
C VAL A 477 13.68 -19.68 -32.97
N ASP A 478 13.87 -19.24 -34.19
CA ASP A 478 15.17 -18.73 -34.68
C ASP A 478 16.34 -19.70 -34.46
N GLY A 479 16.09 -21.02 -34.65
CA GLY A 479 17.07 -22.09 -34.48
C GLY A 479 17.43 -22.38 -33.00
N GLN A 480 16.68 -21.86 -32.04
CA GLN A 480 16.85 -22.13 -30.60
C GLN A 480 15.58 -22.73 -29.98
N PRO A 481 15.73 -23.74 -29.12
CA PRO A 481 14.58 -24.32 -28.41
C PRO A 481 14.03 -23.31 -27.42
N MET A 482 12.75 -22.98 -27.52
CA MET A 482 12.04 -22.10 -26.62
C MET A 482 10.87 -22.82 -25.95
N GLN A 483 10.87 -22.87 -24.62
CA GLN A 483 9.78 -23.45 -23.87
C GLN A 483 8.57 -22.49 -23.87
N LEU A 484 7.38 -23.01 -24.20
CA LEU A 484 6.15 -22.23 -24.30
C LEU A 484 5.44 -22.17 -22.95
N HIS A 485 4.70 -21.08 -22.69
CA HIS A 485 3.91 -20.94 -21.46
C HIS A 485 2.76 -21.95 -21.43
N MET A 486 2.64 -22.64 -20.30
CA MET A 486 1.43 -23.35 -19.90
C MET A 486 0.35 -22.33 -19.54
N LEU A 487 -0.91 -22.67 -19.75
CA LEU A 487 -2.07 -21.88 -19.37
C LEU A 487 -3.02 -22.68 -18.47
N THR A 488 -3.37 -22.13 -17.34
CA THR A 488 -4.46 -22.64 -16.51
C THR A 488 -5.51 -21.55 -16.30
N PHE A 489 -6.76 -21.87 -16.61
CA PHE A 489 -7.91 -21.04 -16.32
C PHE A 489 -8.94 -21.83 -15.51
N ASP A 490 -9.39 -21.28 -14.38
CA ASP A 490 -10.46 -21.87 -13.56
C ASP A 490 -11.37 -20.78 -13.00
N THR A 491 -12.68 -21.04 -13.03
CA THR A 491 -13.69 -20.10 -12.53
C THR A 491 -13.88 -20.16 -11.03
N GLU A 492 -13.28 -21.15 -10.35
CA GLU A 492 -13.43 -21.38 -8.92
C GLU A 492 -12.07 -21.64 -8.26
N LEU A 493 -11.49 -20.62 -7.65
CA LEU A 493 -10.26 -20.72 -6.87
C LEU A 493 -10.35 -21.79 -5.75
N ASP A 494 -11.54 -21.99 -5.17
CA ASP A 494 -11.78 -23.02 -4.16
C ASP A 494 -11.49 -24.43 -4.69
N ASN A 495 -11.69 -24.71 -5.98
CA ASN A 495 -11.34 -25.99 -6.59
C ASN A 495 -9.84 -26.26 -6.55
N THR A 496 -9.01 -25.24 -6.76
CA THR A 496 -7.55 -25.38 -6.67
C THR A 496 -7.10 -25.71 -5.25
N ILE A 497 -7.76 -25.15 -4.25
CA ILE A 497 -7.45 -25.32 -2.81
C ILE A 497 -7.95 -26.66 -2.29
N CYS A 498 -9.13 -27.11 -2.70
CA CYS A 498 -9.66 -28.42 -2.32
C CYS A 498 -8.80 -29.57 -2.87
N VAL A 499 -8.25 -29.39 -4.06
CA VAL A 499 -7.33 -30.34 -4.70
C VAL A 499 -6.00 -30.40 -3.94
N GLN A 500 -5.50 -29.27 -3.41
CA GLN A 500 -4.29 -29.21 -2.58
C GLN A 500 -4.41 -30.01 -1.28
N LYS A 501 -5.59 -30.14 -0.70
CA LYS A 501 -5.84 -31.00 0.48
C LYS A 501 -5.79 -32.49 0.18
N GLY A 502 -5.86 -32.89 -1.09
CA GLY A 502 -5.84 -34.29 -1.53
C GLY A 502 -4.47 -34.96 -1.53
N GLY A 503 -3.37 -34.24 -1.24
CA GLY A 503 -2.01 -34.78 -1.17
C GLY A 503 -0.98 -33.91 -1.92
N SER A 504 0.29 -34.03 -1.57
CA SER A 504 1.42 -33.26 -2.12
C SER A 504 1.62 -33.43 -3.65
N TRP A 505 1.06 -34.48 -4.24
CA TRP A 505 1.18 -34.76 -5.68
C TRP A 505 0.35 -33.83 -6.60
N ILE A 506 -0.51 -32.98 -6.03
CA ILE A 506 -1.32 -32.01 -6.77
C ILE A 506 -0.99 -30.57 -6.34
N ASP A 507 -0.34 -30.38 -5.20
CA ASP A 507 0.03 -29.06 -4.71
C ASP A 507 1.04 -28.38 -5.66
N LYS A 508 0.60 -27.29 -6.28
CA LYS A 508 1.40 -26.50 -7.24
C LYS A 508 2.02 -25.25 -6.62
N MET A 509 1.95 -25.04 -5.31
CA MET A 509 2.41 -23.80 -4.67
C MET A 509 3.89 -23.51 -4.98
N SER A 510 4.75 -24.53 -5.01
CA SER A 510 6.16 -24.36 -5.37
C SER A 510 6.33 -23.92 -6.83
N LEU A 511 5.53 -24.49 -7.74
CA LEU A 511 5.54 -24.10 -9.15
C LEU A 511 4.98 -22.68 -9.34
N GLU A 512 3.93 -22.29 -8.60
CA GLU A 512 3.37 -20.92 -8.65
C GLU A 512 4.40 -19.87 -8.22
N LEU A 513 5.21 -20.16 -7.19
CA LEU A 513 6.29 -19.29 -6.76
C LEU A 513 7.36 -19.10 -7.84
N LYS A 514 7.74 -20.19 -8.52
CA LYS A 514 8.78 -20.20 -9.55
C LYS A 514 8.29 -19.63 -10.89
N ALA A 515 6.99 -19.74 -11.19
CA ALA A 515 6.40 -19.29 -12.44
C ALA A 515 6.58 -17.78 -12.70
N PHE A 516 6.59 -16.97 -11.65
CA PHE A 516 6.67 -15.51 -11.80
C PHE A 516 7.96 -15.02 -12.48
N HIS A 517 9.07 -15.71 -12.24
CA HIS A 517 10.37 -15.38 -12.83
C HIS A 517 10.90 -16.47 -13.78
N ASN A 518 10.08 -17.46 -14.11
CA ASN A 518 10.47 -18.64 -14.87
C ASN A 518 11.71 -19.33 -14.26
N GLU A 519 11.70 -19.48 -12.93
CA GLU A 519 12.83 -20.06 -12.21
C GLU A 519 13.01 -21.54 -12.58
N TRP A 520 14.24 -21.97 -12.48
CA TRP A 520 14.61 -23.36 -12.68
C TRP A 520 14.03 -24.29 -11.62
N ASP A 521 13.60 -25.48 -12.04
CA ASP A 521 13.16 -26.58 -11.18
C ASP A 521 13.64 -27.93 -11.72
N GLY A 522 13.69 -28.92 -10.85
CA GLY A 522 14.07 -30.29 -11.20
C GLY A 522 13.24 -31.28 -10.42
N GLN A 523 13.00 -32.43 -11.04
CA GLN A 523 12.26 -33.54 -10.43
C GLN A 523 12.99 -34.86 -10.65
N ALA A 524 13.20 -35.61 -9.57
CA ALA A 524 13.80 -36.95 -9.62
C ALA A 524 12.96 -37.93 -8.78
N TYR A 525 12.11 -38.69 -9.44
CA TYR A 525 11.37 -39.79 -8.81
C TYR A 525 11.77 -41.11 -9.44
N SER A 526 11.75 -42.20 -8.68
CA SER A 526 12.16 -43.54 -9.10
C SER A 526 11.12 -44.32 -9.90
N ASN A 527 10.03 -43.69 -10.36
CA ASN A 527 9.00 -44.35 -11.18
C ASN A 527 9.30 -44.20 -12.68
N ALA A 528 8.86 -45.15 -13.48
CA ALA A 528 9.11 -45.23 -14.91
C ALA A 528 8.53 -44.06 -15.74
N ASP A 529 7.58 -43.30 -15.18
CA ASP A 529 6.90 -42.17 -15.83
C ASP A 529 7.47 -40.81 -15.39
N SER A 530 8.50 -40.77 -14.51
CA SER A 530 9.08 -39.51 -14.07
C SER A 530 10.09 -38.96 -15.07
N ILE A 531 10.08 -37.65 -15.28
CA ILE A 531 11.10 -36.97 -16.07
C ILE A 531 12.27 -36.66 -15.15
N LEU A 532 13.45 -37.21 -15.51
CA LEU A 532 14.72 -36.87 -14.88
C LEU A 532 15.40 -35.74 -15.70
N GLN A 533 14.79 -34.58 -15.69
CA GLN A 533 15.28 -33.44 -16.47
C GLN A 533 14.97 -32.15 -15.74
N ASP A 534 15.91 -31.22 -15.81
CA ASP A 534 15.73 -29.83 -15.38
C ASP A 534 14.86 -29.06 -16.38
N PHE A 535 14.04 -28.17 -15.87
CA PHE A 535 13.13 -27.38 -16.67
C PHE A 535 12.91 -25.98 -16.04
N TYR A 536 12.47 -25.02 -16.88
CA TYR A 536 12.01 -23.73 -16.41
C TYR A 536 10.51 -23.75 -16.18
N VAL A 537 10.04 -23.13 -15.10
CA VAL A 537 8.62 -23.07 -14.80
C VAL A 537 8.00 -21.93 -15.63
N THR A 538 7.54 -22.23 -16.83
CA THR A 538 6.85 -21.32 -17.74
C THR A 538 5.35 -21.53 -17.67
N TRP A 539 4.69 -20.80 -16.76
CA TRP A 539 3.28 -21.00 -16.47
C TRP A 539 2.55 -19.73 -16.15
N ASN A 540 1.48 -19.44 -16.86
CA ASN A 540 0.54 -18.37 -16.61
C ASN A 540 -0.81 -18.95 -16.16
N PHE A 541 -1.43 -18.34 -15.17
CA PHE A 541 -2.72 -18.80 -14.66
C PHE A 541 -3.65 -17.64 -14.32
N ILE A 542 -4.94 -17.88 -14.53
CA ILE A 542 -6.02 -16.95 -14.23
C ILE A 542 -7.11 -17.71 -13.49
N TYR A 543 -7.39 -17.30 -12.26
CA TYR A 543 -8.45 -17.88 -11.46
C TYR A 543 -9.47 -16.82 -11.08
N THR A 544 -10.74 -17.18 -11.01
CA THR A 544 -11.74 -16.37 -10.33
C THR A 544 -12.13 -17.03 -9.00
N GLY A 545 -12.44 -16.23 -7.98
CA GLY A 545 -12.69 -16.79 -6.66
C GLY A 545 -13.42 -15.82 -5.72
N THR A 546 -13.59 -16.28 -4.49
CA THR A 546 -14.18 -15.51 -3.41
C THR A 546 -13.10 -14.96 -2.47
N PRO A 547 -13.39 -13.91 -1.67
CA PRO A 547 -12.45 -13.44 -0.64
C PRO A 547 -12.06 -14.55 0.36
N ILE A 548 -12.98 -15.48 0.64
CA ILE A 548 -12.70 -16.61 1.53
C ILE A 548 -11.69 -17.58 0.88
N ALA A 549 -11.81 -17.84 -0.43
CA ALA A 549 -10.85 -18.66 -1.16
C ALA A 549 -9.46 -18.02 -1.17
N LEU A 550 -9.37 -16.72 -1.40
CA LEU A 550 -8.09 -16.01 -1.35
C LEU A 550 -7.43 -16.10 0.04
N LYS A 551 -8.20 -15.92 1.13
CA LYS A 551 -7.68 -16.06 2.50
C LYS A 551 -7.18 -17.48 2.82
N LYS A 552 -7.75 -18.52 2.19
CA LYS A 552 -7.25 -19.89 2.32
C LYS A 552 -5.95 -20.08 1.53
N LYS A 553 -5.81 -19.45 0.36
CA LYS A 553 -4.63 -19.55 -0.50
C LYS A 553 -3.45 -18.78 0.05
N VAL A 554 -3.67 -17.55 0.47
CA VAL A 554 -2.66 -16.70 1.12
C VAL A 554 -3.13 -16.40 2.54
N ASN A 555 -2.40 -16.88 3.51
CA ASN A 555 -2.69 -16.77 4.94
C ASN A 555 -1.41 -16.42 5.73
N GLU A 556 -1.55 -16.13 7.01
CA GLU A 556 -0.42 -15.74 7.87
C GLU A 556 0.71 -16.78 7.91
N GLN A 557 0.41 -18.07 7.76
CA GLN A 557 1.41 -19.15 7.83
C GLN A 557 2.28 -19.18 6.57
N ASN A 558 1.72 -18.90 5.39
CA ASN A 558 2.43 -18.95 4.12
C ASN A 558 2.79 -17.59 3.54
N PHE A 559 2.41 -16.47 4.20
CA PHE A 559 2.68 -15.12 3.72
C PHE A 559 4.18 -14.87 3.51
N GLY A 560 5.02 -15.38 4.42
CA GLY A 560 6.47 -15.27 4.33
C GLY A 560 7.11 -15.96 3.12
N SER A 561 6.38 -16.82 2.38
CA SER A 561 6.86 -17.44 1.14
C SER A 561 6.99 -16.42 -0.01
N GLY A 562 6.38 -15.24 0.11
CA GLY A 562 6.37 -14.20 -0.92
C GLY A 562 5.40 -14.48 -2.07
N LEU A 563 4.45 -15.41 -1.90
CA LEU A 563 3.41 -15.69 -2.91
C LEU A 563 2.54 -14.45 -3.16
N SER A 564 2.15 -13.73 -2.09
CA SER A 564 1.30 -12.53 -2.17
C SER A 564 1.80 -11.51 -3.18
N THR A 565 3.09 -11.20 -3.18
CA THR A 565 3.70 -10.19 -4.07
C THR A 565 3.82 -10.65 -5.53
N ARG A 566 3.66 -11.96 -5.80
CA ARG A 566 3.66 -12.54 -7.15
C ARG A 566 2.27 -12.60 -7.76
N LEU A 567 1.22 -12.46 -6.96
CA LEU A 567 -0.17 -12.52 -7.42
C LEU A 567 -0.67 -11.14 -7.86
N THR A 568 -1.44 -11.12 -8.93
CA THR A 568 -2.28 -9.99 -9.34
C THR A 568 -3.70 -10.26 -8.88
N CYS A 569 -4.10 -9.65 -7.78
CA CYS A 569 -5.44 -9.83 -7.20
C CYS A 569 -6.29 -8.60 -7.50
N ILE A 570 -7.32 -8.74 -8.33
CA ILE A 570 -8.22 -7.64 -8.71
C ILE A 570 -9.60 -7.87 -8.08
N PRO A 571 -10.11 -6.91 -7.28
CA PRO A 571 -11.44 -7.04 -6.69
C PRO A 571 -12.54 -6.75 -7.70
N LEU A 572 -13.67 -7.41 -7.52
CA LEU A 572 -14.92 -7.06 -8.17
C LEU A 572 -15.82 -6.27 -7.21
N PRO A 573 -16.67 -5.39 -7.75
CA PRO A 573 -17.61 -4.65 -6.92
C PRO A 573 -18.58 -5.60 -6.23
N SER A 574 -18.97 -5.26 -5.01
CA SER A 574 -20.05 -5.97 -4.29
C SER A 574 -21.39 -5.83 -5.02
N THR A 575 -22.23 -6.84 -4.89
CA THR A 575 -23.60 -6.81 -5.43
C THR A 575 -24.43 -5.83 -4.61
N ASN A 576 -25.19 -4.96 -5.28
CA ASN A 576 -25.97 -3.88 -4.66
C ASN A 576 -27.47 -3.93 -4.96
N PHE A 577 -28.05 -5.12 -5.06
CA PHE A 577 -29.48 -5.35 -5.35
C PHE A 577 -29.98 -4.78 -6.70
N LYS A 578 -29.10 -4.39 -7.61
CA LYS A 578 -29.47 -3.87 -8.92
C LYS A 578 -29.61 -4.99 -9.94
N MET A 579 -30.70 -4.97 -10.68
CA MET A 579 -30.93 -5.86 -11.81
C MET A 579 -29.87 -5.67 -12.90
N LEU A 580 -29.49 -6.75 -13.56
CA LEU A 580 -28.66 -6.67 -14.76
C LEU A 580 -29.43 -5.91 -15.85
N THR A 581 -28.73 -5.04 -16.58
CA THR A 581 -29.30 -4.33 -17.72
C THR A 581 -29.56 -5.33 -18.85
N ARG A 582 -30.75 -5.29 -19.42
CA ARG A 582 -31.07 -6.12 -20.59
C ARG A 582 -30.41 -5.52 -21.81
N GLU A 583 -29.44 -6.22 -22.40
CA GLU A 583 -28.90 -5.88 -23.71
C GLU A 583 -29.95 -6.13 -24.79
N SER A 584 -30.17 -5.15 -25.65
CA SER A 584 -31.15 -5.21 -26.72
C SER A 584 -30.57 -5.65 -28.06
N THR A 585 -29.23 -5.57 -28.21
CA THR A 585 -28.54 -5.86 -29.46
C THR A 585 -27.48 -6.95 -29.31
N ILE A 586 -27.49 -7.91 -30.24
CA ILE A 586 -26.43 -8.91 -30.36
C ILE A 586 -25.31 -8.27 -31.21
N ASP A 587 -24.11 -8.24 -30.66
CA ASP A 587 -22.93 -7.74 -31.34
C ASP A 587 -21.80 -8.78 -31.26
N TYR A 588 -21.49 -9.41 -32.39
CA TYR A 588 -20.37 -10.35 -32.49
C TYR A 588 -19.07 -9.70 -32.98
N GLU A 589 -19.11 -8.45 -33.43
CA GLU A 589 -17.94 -7.79 -34.03
C GLU A 589 -16.80 -7.60 -33.01
N SER A 590 -17.14 -7.21 -31.79
CA SER A 590 -16.16 -7.08 -30.68
C SER A 590 -15.46 -8.41 -30.39
N ASP A 591 -16.24 -9.51 -30.35
CA ASP A 591 -15.71 -10.85 -30.11
C ASP A 591 -14.80 -11.32 -31.26
N ASN A 592 -15.18 -11.01 -32.51
CA ASN A 592 -14.37 -11.34 -33.69
C ASN A 592 -13.06 -10.55 -33.72
N ARG A 593 -13.09 -9.26 -33.39
CA ARG A 593 -11.85 -8.45 -33.26
C ARG A 593 -10.91 -9.01 -32.20
N LEU A 594 -11.42 -9.46 -31.05
CA LEU A 594 -10.60 -10.09 -29.99
C LEU A 594 -9.98 -11.42 -30.48
N ARG A 595 -10.73 -12.27 -31.20
CA ARG A 595 -10.18 -13.49 -31.83
C ARG A 595 -9.09 -13.19 -32.85
N GLU A 596 -9.29 -12.17 -33.69
CA GLU A 596 -8.29 -11.72 -34.66
C GLU A 596 -7.01 -11.28 -33.96
N TRP A 597 -7.12 -10.49 -32.89
CA TRP A 597 -5.98 -10.10 -32.10
C TRP A 597 -5.30 -11.30 -31.41
N ALA A 598 -6.09 -12.27 -30.91
CA ALA A 598 -5.51 -13.48 -30.32
C ALA A 598 -4.65 -14.25 -31.31
N LYS A 599 -5.13 -14.42 -32.57
CA LYS A 599 -4.37 -15.06 -33.65
C LYS A 599 -3.10 -14.30 -34.02
N LYS A 600 -3.16 -12.96 -34.04
CA LYS A 600 -2.00 -12.11 -34.34
C LYS A 600 -0.96 -12.21 -33.22
N LEU A 601 -1.38 -12.06 -31.93
CA LEU A 601 -0.46 -12.10 -30.80
C LEU A 601 0.18 -13.47 -30.61
N ASP A 602 -0.51 -14.57 -30.90
CA ASP A 602 0.09 -15.92 -30.87
C ASP A 602 1.19 -16.10 -31.91
N LYS A 603 1.28 -15.22 -32.91
CA LYS A 603 2.30 -15.18 -33.93
C LYS A 603 3.32 -14.06 -33.73
N THR A 604 3.60 -13.68 -32.50
CA THR A 604 4.63 -12.68 -32.18
C THR A 604 5.88 -13.32 -31.59
N LYS A 605 7.05 -12.79 -31.90
CA LYS A 605 8.36 -13.21 -31.35
C LYS A 605 9.31 -12.03 -31.16
N GLY A 606 10.38 -12.28 -30.42
CA GLY A 606 11.51 -11.39 -30.31
C GLY A 606 11.54 -10.55 -29.01
N GLU A 607 12.53 -9.71 -28.91
CA GLU A 607 12.73 -8.85 -27.73
C GLU A 607 11.88 -7.56 -27.84
N LEU A 608 11.07 -7.30 -26.82
CA LEU A 608 10.32 -6.05 -26.67
C LEU A 608 11.25 -4.99 -26.05
N LYS A 609 11.72 -4.07 -26.87
CA LYS A 609 12.62 -2.99 -26.45
C LYS A 609 11.82 -1.75 -26.05
N LEU A 610 11.11 -1.82 -24.92
CA LEU A 610 10.30 -0.74 -24.36
C LEU A 610 11.09 0.02 -23.27
N SER A 611 12.28 0.51 -23.59
CA SER A 611 13.20 1.13 -22.63
C SER A 611 12.57 2.30 -21.88
N LYS A 612 11.84 3.19 -22.58
CA LYS A 612 11.15 4.33 -21.96
C LYS A 612 10.14 3.89 -20.89
N ILE A 613 9.36 2.83 -21.16
CA ILE A 613 8.40 2.28 -20.18
C ILE A 613 9.15 1.67 -18.99
N VAL A 614 10.29 1.02 -19.22
CA VAL A 614 11.13 0.45 -18.15
C VAL A 614 11.70 1.55 -17.27
N ASP A 615 12.19 2.65 -17.85
CA ASP A 615 12.74 3.81 -17.13
C ASP A 615 11.66 4.51 -16.31
N GLU A 616 10.49 4.77 -16.87
CA GLU A 616 9.36 5.36 -16.15
C GLU A 616 8.85 4.46 -14.99
N LEU A 617 8.84 3.14 -15.17
CA LEU A 617 8.52 2.19 -14.10
C LEU A 617 9.59 2.17 -13.00
N TYR A 618 10.85 2.40 -13.35
CA TYR A 618 11.92 2.59 -12.37
C TYR A 618 11.67 3.85 -11.53
N ASP A 619 11.39 4.98 -12.18
CA ASP A 619 11.13 6.25 -11.49
C ASP A 619 9.84 6.19 -10.65
N TRP A 620 8.80 5.52 -11.14
CA TRP A 620 7.60 5.25 -10.37
C TRP A 620 7.91 4.44 -9.10
N THR A 621 8.71 3.38 -9.24
CA THR A 621 9.11 2.53 -8.10
C THR A 621 9.97 3.31 -7.12
N ALA A 622 10.91 4.13 -7.59
CA ALA A 622 11.79 4.94 -6.74
C ALA A 622 11.00 5.94 -5.90
N ARG A 623 10.04 6.64 -6.50
CA ARG A 623 9.14 7.56 -5.79
C ARG A 623 8.35 6.85 -4.70
N ARG A 624 7.70 5.72 -5.03
CA ARG A 624 6.91 4.94 -4.06
C ARG A 624 7.75 4.29 -2.96
N MET A 625 8.98 3.88 -3.28
CA MET A 625 9.92 3.39 -2.27
C MET A 625 10.36 4.50 -1.31
N ALA A 626 10.56 5.73 -1.80
CA ALA A 626 10.84 6.88 -0.96
C ALA A 626 9.66 7.17 -0.02
N ASP A 627 8.41 7.16 -0.52
CA ASP A 627 7.20 7.29 0.29
C ASP A 627 7.12 6.20 1.38
N ALA A 628 7.39 4.93 1.01
CA ALA A 628 7.40 3.81 1.95
C ALA A 628 8.50 3.95 3.02
N GLU A 629 9.66 4.48 2.62
CA GLU A 629 10.78 4.76 3.51
C GLU A 629 10.46 5.90 4.47
N GLU A 630 9.90 7.00 3.98
CA GLU A 630 9.49 8.14 4.80
C GLU A 630 8.45 7.73 5.85
N ASN A 631 7.47 6.92 5.46
CA ASN A 631 6.46 6.37 6.36
C ASN A 631 6.96 5.19 7.22
N ASN A 632 8.21 4.75 7.05
CA ASN A 632 8.77 3.56 7.69
C ASN A 632 7.91 2.30 7.52
N SER A 633 7.25 2.17 6.37
CA SER A 633 6.35 1.06 6.06
C SER A 633 7.09 -0.08 5.37
N LYS A 634 7.55 -1.07 6.14
CA LYS A 634 8.10 -2.32 5.58
C LYS A 634 7.06 -3.13 4.81
N ALA A 635 5.80 -2.98 5.16
CA ALA A 635 4.70 -3.60 4.46
C ALA A 635 4.61 -3.05 3.02
N ASP A 636 4.64 -1.72 2.86
CA ASP A 636 4.63 -1.10 1.54
C ASP A 636 5.90 -1.42 0.75
N GLU A 637 7.09 -1.38 1.37
CA GLU A 637 8.33 -1.82 0.74
C GLU A 637 8.22 -3.24 0.16
N LEU A 638 7.65 -4.18 0.93
CA LEU A 638 7.46 -5.57 0.46
C LEU A 638 6.49 -5.64 -0.72
N LEU A 639 5.33 -4.97 -0.61
CA LEU A 639 4.26 -5.04 -1.61
C LEU A 639 4.65 -4.35 -2.94
N LEU A 640 5.51 -3.32 -2.89
CA LEU A 640 6.01 -2.61 -4.07
C LEU A 640 6.97 -3.43 -4.93
N LYS A 641 7.75 -4.34 -4.33
CA LYS A 641 8.92 -4.99 -4.97
C LYS A 641 8.68 -5.61 -6.34
N ARG A 642 7.44 -6.00 -6.66
CA ARG A 642 7.10 -6.66 -7.92
C ARG A 642 6.06 -5.91 -8.76
N CYS A 643 5.53 -4.79 -8.27
CA CYS A 643 4.48 -4.07 -8.99
C CYS A 643 4.92 -3.61 -10.38
N ALA A 644 6.15 -3.12 -10.52
CA ALA A 644 6.68 -2.67 -11.80
C ALA A 644 6.77 -3.79 -12.85
N TYR A 645 7.11 -5.03 -12.45
CA TYR A 645 7.06 -6.19 -13.35
C TYR A 645 5.63 -6.46 -13.84
N HIS A 646 4.65 -6.40 -12.95
CA HIS A 646 3.25 -6.53 -13.34
C HIS A 646 2.83 -5.38 -14.26
N GLY A 647 3.23 -4.13 -13.96
CA GLY A 647 2.97 -2.97 -14.79
C GLY A 647 3.45 -3.18 -16.24
N PHE A 648 4.69 -3.61 -16.42
CA PHE A 648 5.25 -3.92 -17.72
C PHE A 648 4.51 -5.07 -18.41
N ASN A 649 4.39 -6.21 -17.72
CA ASN A 649 3.84 -7.43 -18.31
C ASN A 649 2.41 -7.23 -18.83
N PHE A 650 1.55 -6.56 -18.08
CA PHE A 650 0.15 -6.32 -18.48
C PHE A 650 0.01 -5.20 -19.51
N ALA A 651 0.91 -4.22 -19.56
CA ALA A 651 0.89 -3.15 -20.55
C ALA A 651 1.40 -3.60 -21.93
N ALA A 652 2.42 -4.45 -21.97
CA ALA A 652 3.12 -4.85 -23.18
C ALA A 652 2.22 -5.36 -24.33
N PRO A 653 1.20 -6.23 -24.11
CA PRO A 653 0.31 -6.67 -25.17
C PRO A 653 -0.47 -5.52 -25.83
N PHE A 654 -1.00 -4.60 -25.02
CA PHE A 654 -1.77 -3.46 -25.51
C PHE A 654 -0.89 -2.47 -26.26
N ILE A 655 0.31 -2.20 -25.78
CA ILE A 655 1.30 -1.34 -26.43
C ILE A 655 1.69 -1.94 -27.77
N MET A 656 2.00 -3.24 -27.82
CA MET A 656 2.31 -3.93 -29.09
C MET A 656 1.16 -3.84 -30.09
N MET A 657 -0.08 -4.02 -29.65
CA MET A 657 -1.26 -3.91 -30.51
C MET A 657 -1.43 -2.50 -31.08
N ARG A 658 -1.16 -1.46 -30.26
CA ARG A 658 -1.23 -0.06 -30.69
C ARG A 658 -0.20 0.26 -31.77
N HIS A 659 1.00 -0.28 -31.63
CA HIS A 659 2.11 -0.08 -32.59
C HIS A 659 2.22 -1.16 -33.67
N TRP A 660 1.18 -1.97 -33.84
CA TRP A 660 1.18 -3.13 -34.77
C TRP A 660 1.62 -2.79 -36.20
N CYS A 661 1.28 -1.62 -36.71
CA CYS A 661 1.63 -1.18 -38.04
C CYS A 661 3.15 -0.95 -38.25
N GLN A 662 3.93 -0.88 -37.19
CA GLN A 662 5.39 -0.72 -37.24
C GLN A 662 6.10 -2.09 -37.23
N LEU A 663 5.39 -3.17 -36.96
CA LEU A 663 5.94 -4.52 -37.00
C LEU A 663 6.03 -5.03 -38.41
N HIS A 664 6.98 -5.93 -38.66
CA HIS A 664 7.14 -6.65 -39.90
C HIS A 664 7.01 -8.15 -39.70
N GLN A 665 6.73 -8.87 -40.77
CA GLN A 665 6.62 -10.31 -40.72
C GLN A 665 7.97 -10.96 -41.03
N ASP A 666 8.39 -11.89 -40.18
CA ASP A 666 9.56 -12.73 -40.34
C ASP A 666 9.14 -14.20 -40.26
N GLY A 667 9.10 -14.91 -41.46
CA GLY A 667 8.48 -16.22 -41.54
C GLY A 667 7.00 -16.19 -41.18
N ASP A 668 6.62 -17.02 -40.21
CA ASP A 668 5.24 -17.12 -39.69
C ASP A 668 4.96 -16.14 -38.52
N TYR A 669 5.96 -15.33 -38.13
CA TYR A 669 5.89 -14.50 -36.92
C TYR A 669 5.97 -13.02 -37.25
N TRP A 670 5.38 -12.21 -36.35
CA TRP A 670 5.50 -10.76 -36.33
C TRP A 670 6.56 -10.35 -35.32
N CYS A 671 7.43 -9.46 -35.70
CA CYS A 671 8.48 -8.89 -34.85
C CYS A 671 8.80 -7.46 -35.29
N GLY A 672 9.60 -6.74 -34.51
CA GLY A 672 10.06 -5.39 -34.83
C GLY A 672 10.19 -4.52 -33.60
N GLU A 673 10.84 -3.37 -33.79
CA GLU A 673 11.03 -2.35 -32.78
C GLU A 673 10.11 -1.17 -33.08
N PHE A 674 9.63 -0.53 -32.04
CA PHE A 674 8.82 0.68 -32.11
C PHE A 674 9.08 1.57 -30.90
N ASP A 675 8.93 2.88 -31.06
CA ASP A 675 9.06 3.84 -30.00
C ASP A 675 7.75 3.99 -29.25
N THR A 676 7.84 4.05 -27.93
CA THR A 676 6.70 4.29 -27.03
C THR A 676 6.53 5.79 -26.75
N ASP A 677 5.31 6.21 -26.48
CA ASP A 677 4.95 7.59 -26.20
C ASP A 677 4.27 7.75 -24.83
N GLU A 678 3.79 8.95 -24.54
CA GLU A 678 3.14 9.30 -23.29
C GLU A 678 1.84 8.52 -23.03
N VAL A 679 1.11 8.15 -24.10
CA VAL A 679 -0.14 7.39 -23.97
C VAL A 679 0.15 5.93 -23.57
N ASP A 680 1.26 5.37 -24.03
CA ASP A 680 1.72 4.04 -23.63
C ASP A 680 2.11 4.04 -22.14
N TRP A 681 2.78 5.12 -21.69
CA TRP A 681 3.10 5.29 -20.28
C TRP A 681 1.83 5.45 -19.43
N GLN A 682 0.86 6.27 -19.83
CA GLN A 682 -0.41 6.43 -19.10
C GLN A 682 -1.10 5.08 -18.85
N LEU A 683 -1.08 4.17 -19.83
CA LEU A 683 -1.60 2.82 -19.64
C LEU A 683 -0.77 2.02 -18.63
N ALA A 684 0.55 2.03 -18.76
CA ALA A 684 1.45 1.29 -17.88
C ALA A 684 1.38 1.83 -16.44
N GLU A 685 1.30 3.16 -16.27
CA GLU A 685 1.14 3.81 -14.98
C GLU A 685 -0.19 3.45 -14.32
N LEU A 686 -1.29 3.47 -15.08
CA LEU A 686 -2.59 3.05 -14.58
C LEU A 686 -2.54 1.59 -14.09
N ILE A 687 -1.97 0.69 -14.88
CA ILE A 687 -1.85 -0.73 -14.53
C ILE A 687 -1.03 -0.93 -13.25
N VAL A 688 0.13 -0.27 -13.12
CA VAL A 688 0.97 -0.43 -11.94
C VAL A 688 0.35 0.20 -10.69
N ASN A 689 -0.38 1.32 -10.85
CA ASN A 689 -1.14 1.95 -9.76
C ASN A 689 -2.26 1.04 -9.27
N ILE A 690 -3.04 0.42 -10.18
CA ILE A 690 -4.06 -0.57 -9.83
C ILE A 690 -3.43 -1.76 -9.10
N GLN A 691 -2.33 -2.30 -9.64
CA GLN A 691 -1.63 -3.43 -9.03
C GLN A 691 -1.20 -3.13 -7.60
N TYR A 692 -0.58 -1.97 -7.35
CA TYR A 692 -0.12 -1.59 -6.03
C TYR A 692 -1.28 -1.35 -5.05
N ALA A 693 -2.32 -0.63 -5.46
CA ALA A 693 -3.49 -0.40 -4.63
C ALA A 693 -4.20 -1.71 -4.26
N CYS A 694 -4.32 -2.65 -5.21
CA CYS A 694 -4.88 -3.96 -4.95
C CYS A 694 -3.99 -4.81 -4.03
N GLN A 695 -2.66 -4.73 -4.15
CA GLN A 695 -1.73 -5.37 -3.22
C GLN A 695 -1.94 -4.87 -1.79
N ARG A 696 -2.08 -3.55 -1.60
CA ARG A 696 -2.38 -2.96 -0.30
C ARG A 696 -3.73 -3.38 0.23
N HIS A 697 -4.76 -3.39 -0.63
CA HIS A 697 -6.12 -3.77 -0.24
C HIS A 697 -6.20 -5.21 0.29
N PHE A 698 -5.59 -6.18 -0.42
CA PHE A 698 -5.70 -7.59 -0.04
C PHE A 698 -4.67 -8.02 1.00
N PHE A 699 -3.48 -7.45 0.96
CA PHE A 699 -2.34 -7.96 1.72
C PHE A 699 -1.70 -6.95 2.67
N GLY A 700 -2.12 -5.68 2.67
CA GLY A 700 -1.53 -4.63 3.50
C GLY A 700 -1.54 -4.97 4.99
N ALA A 701 -2.71 -5.26 5.55
CA ALA A 701 -2.84 -5.63 6.97
C ALA A 701 -2.06 -6.91 7.32
N MET A 702 -2.03 -7.89 6.39
CA MET A 702 -1.28 -9.13 6.59
C MET A 702 0.24 -8.89 6.57
N ALA A 703 0.71 -7.98 5.69
CA ALA A 703 2.11 -7.59 5.63
C ALA A 703 2.54 -6.84 6.90
N GLU A 704 1.74 -5.92 7.39
CA GLU A 704 1.97 -5.22 8.66
C GLU A 704 2.08 -6.23 9.82
N HIS A 705 1.11 -7.13 9.93
CA HIS A 705 1.11 -8.16 10.96
C HIS A 705 2.30 -9.13 10.85
N TYR A 706 2.71 -9.49 9.63
CA TYR A 706 3.89 -10.33 9.38
C TYR A 706 5.16 -9.67 9.92
N PHE A 707 5.40 -8.39 9.64
CA PHE A 707 6.57 -7.68 10.15
C PHE A 707 6.51 -7.42 11.65
N GLU A 708 5.33 -7.17 12.21
CA GLU A 708 5.15 -7.11 13.66
C GLU A 708 5.52 -8.45 14.33
N ASN A 709 5.09 -9.57 13.77
CA ASN A 709 5.43 -10.90 14.31
C ASN A 709 6.91 -11.24 14.12
N GLN A 710 7.50 -10.90 12.98
CA GLN A 710 8.92 -11.13 12.73
C GLN A 710 9.81 -10.35 13.71
N SER A 711 9.43 -9.13 14.06
CA SER A 711 10.14 -8.36 15.09
C SER A 711 9.98 -8.98 16.48
N ARG A 712 8.86 -9.68 16.74
CA ARG A 712 8.60 -10.40 18.00
C ARG A 712 9.30 -11.76 18.07
N GLU A 713 9.51 -12.44 16.96
CA GLU A 713 10.14 -13.76 16.87
C GLU A 713 11.66 -13.71 16.67
N ALA A 714 12.20 -12.53 16.55
CA ALA A 714 13.59 -12.35 16.25
C ALA A 714 14.52 -13.12 17.19
N ASN A 715 15.30 -13.96 16.60
CA ASN A 715 16.59 -14.57 16.96
C ASN A 715 16.96 -14.73 18.44
N VAL A 716 17.61 -15.85 18.76
CA VAL A 716 18.31 -16.15 20.02
C VAL A 716 19.14 -14.95 20.53
N ASN A 717 19.69 -14.14 19.65
CA ASN A 717 20.42 -12.92 20.00
C ASN A 717 19.49 -11.79 20.53
N VAL A 718 18.29 -11.64 20.00
CA VAL A 718 17.30 -10.68 20.50
C VAL A 718 16.68 -11.18 21.80
N GLN A 719 16.45 -12.48 21.97
CA GLN A 719 16.03 -13.06 23.25
C GLN A 719 17.10 -12.88 24.33
N ARG A 720 18.40 -12.96 23.96
CA ARG A 720 19.50 -12.67 24.88
C ARG A 720 19.59 -11.18 25.20
N ARG A 721 19.37 -10.31 24.23
CA ARG A 721 19.30 -8.86 24.45
C ARG A 721 18.09 -8.50 25.30
N GLN A 722 16.93 -9.12 25.06
CA GLN A 722 15.73 -8.93 25.86
C GLN A 722 15.97 -9.34 27.33
N LYS A 723 16.56 -10.53 27.57
CA LYS A 723 16.91 -10.97 28.93
C LYS A 723 17.91 -10.00 29.60
N THR A 724 18.81 -9.42 28.81
CA THR A 724 19.75 -8.43 29.34
C THR A 724 19.04 -7.13 29.69
N PHE A 725 18.13 -6.67 28.86
CA PHE A 725 17.29 -5.51 29.12
C PHE A 725 16.38 -5.72 30.35
N ASP A 726 15.60 -6.78 30.36
CA ASP A 726 14.71 -7.09 31.48
C ASP A 726 15.48 -7.24 32.81
N GLY A 727 16.69 -7.80 32.75
CA GLY A 727 17.56 -7.92 33.90
C GLY A 727 18.15 -6.57 34.35
N PHE A 728 18.59 -5.74 33.42
CA PHE A 728 19.12 -4.40 33.72
C PHE A 728 18.05 -3.50 34.34
N GLU A 729 16.84 -3.52 33.82
CA GLU A 729 15.68 -2.77 34.35
C GLU A 729 15.36 -3.17 35.82
N ARG A 730 15.48 -4.47 36.16
CA ARG A 730 15.23 -5.00 37.50
C ARG A 730 16.35 -4.75 38.49
N LEU A 731 17.55 -4.36 38.03
CA LEU A 731 18.61 -3.96 38.98
C LEU A 731 18.19 -2.69 39.72
N PRO A 732 18.51 -2.56 40.99
CA PRO A 732 18.39 -1.29 41.75
C PRO A 732 19.20 -0.18 41.07
N GLU A 733 18.92 1.06 41.42
CA GLU A 733 19.68 2.21 40.90
C GLU A 733 21.15 2.15 41.32
N GLU A 734 21.41 1.70 42.55
CA GLU A 734 22.73 1.28 43.01
C GLU A 734 22.73 -0.21 43.35
N PHE A 735 23.71 -0.94 42.85
CA PHE A 735 23.77 -2.38 42.97
C PHE A 735 25.21 -2.93 43.10
N THR A 736 25.29 -4.16 43.53
CA THR A 736 26.54 -4.93 43.69
C THR A 736 26.58 -6.14 42.70
N SER A 737 27.71 -6.87 42.68
CA SER A 737 27.80 -8.11 41.92
C SER A 737 26.77 -9.18 42.36
N ASP A 738 26.34 -9.17 43.61
CA ASP A 738 25.33 -10.10 44.13
C ASP A 738 23.95 -9.82 43.54
N ASP A 739 23.61 -8.55 43.41
CA ASP A 739 22.36 -8.15 42.74
C ASP A 739 22.35 -8.58 41.31
N VAL A 740 23.49 -8.47 40.61
CA VAL A 740 23.64 -8.94 39.19
C VAL A 740 23.46 -10.46 39.15
N ILE A 741 24.07 -11.22 40.06
CA ILE A 741 23.90 -12.68 40.13
C ILE A 741 22.42 -13.03 40.32
N ARG A 742 21.75 -12.40 41.28
CA ARG A 742 20.35 -12.66 41.62
C ARG A 742 19.42 -12.31 40.45
N VAL A 743 19.54 -11.12 39.88
CA VAL A 743 18.62 -10.60 38.85
C VAL A 743 18.78 -11.36 37.54
N PHE A 744 20.02 -11.67 37.15
CA PHE A 744 20.31 -12.40 35.91
C PHE A 744 20.39 -13.92 36.06
N SER A 745 20.18 -14.44 37.29
CA SER A 745 20.29 -15.87 37.63
C SER A 745 21.63 -16.47 37.16
N LEU A 746 22.75 -15.80 37.46
CA LEU A 746 24.08 -16.22 37.02
C LEU A 746 24.65 -17.29 37.95
N ALA A 747 25.52 -18.16 37.42
CA ALA A 747 26.08 -19.29 38.17
C ALA A 747 27.17 -18.88 39.17
N ASN A 748 27.88 -17.74 38.97
CA ASN A 748 28.99 -17.34 39.82
C ASN A 748 29.37 -15.87 39.60
N ASP A 749 30.22 -15.36 40.52
CA ASP A 749 30.72 -13.98 40.57
C ASP A 749 31.59 -13.62 39.34
N ALA A 750 32.32 -14.58 38.74
CA ALA A 750 33.13 -14.32 37.57
C ALA A 750 32.25 -13.94 36.36
N THR A 751 31.12 -14.59 36.20
CA THR A 751 30.14 -14.29 35.14
C THR A 751 29.48 -12.92 35.39
N ALA A 752 29.22 -12.58 36.68
CA ALA A 752 28.69 -11.27 37.06
C ALA A 752 29.66 -10.14 36.74
N ARG A 753 30.98 -10.32 37.07
CA ARG A 753 32.01 -9.34 36.71
C ARG A 753 32.14 -9.12 35.20
N SER A 754 32.07 -10.21 34.41
CA SER A 754 32.07 -10.10 32.95
C SER A 754 30.87 -9.31 32.44
N LYS A 755 29.68 -9.51 33.03
CA LYS A 755 28.48 -8.75 32.69
C LYS A 755 28.57 -7.27 33.11
N ILE A 756 29.07 -6.99 34.31
CA ILE A 756 29.34 -5.64 34.79
C ILE A 756 30.36 -4.92 33.91
N SER A 757 31.45 -5.57 33.52
CA SER A 757 32.41 -5.01 32.59
C SER A 757 31.81 -4.60 31.26
N ARG A 758 30.92 -5.42 30.71
CA ARG A 758 30.19 -5.07 29.46
C ARG A 758 29.28 -3.85 29.64
N LEU A 759 28.51 -3.81 30.75
CA LEU A 759 27.63 -2.69 31.04
C LEU A 759 28.43 -1.38 31.26
N GLN A 760 29.66 -1.46 31.81
CA GLN A 760 30.55 -0.32 31.92
C GLN A 760 31.11 0.10 30.55
N CYS A 761 31.54 -0.85 29.70
CA CYS A 761 31.99 -0.56 28.33
C CYS A 761 30.89 0.08 27.49
N ASP A 762 29.63 -0.29 27.73
CA ASP A 762 28.44 0.26 27.06
C ASP A 762 27.98 1.59 27.72
N HIS A 763 28.74 2.15 28.68
CA HIS A 763 28.44 3.38 29.42
C HIS A 763 27.07 3.39 30.10
N LEU A 764 26.56 2.22 30.50
CA LEU A 764 25.25 2.07 31.15
C LEU A 764 25.34 2.17 32.67
N ILE A 765 26.53 1.95 33.23
CA ILE A 765 26.79 2.00 34.65
C ILE A 765 28.14 2.64 34.94
N GLU A 766 28.25 3.27 36.07
CA GLU A 766 29.51 3.76 36.65
C GLU A 766 29.84 3.07 37.96
N LYS A 767 31.11 3.00 38.28
CA LYS A 767 31.54 2.46 39.55
C LYS A 767 31.54 3.58 40.58
N VAL A 768 30.77 3.45 41.63
CA VAL A 768 30.63 4.45 42.70
C VAL A 768 31.60 4.20 43.85
N SER A 769 31.89 2.94 44.17
CA SER A 769 32.75 2.54 45.25
C SER A 769 33.53 1.26 44.96
N ASP A 770 34.80 1.18 45.36
CA ASP A 770 35.67 -0.01 45.22
C ASP A 770 35.41 -1.11 46.28
N GLY A 771 34.54 -0.85 47.24
CA GLY A 771 34.26 -1.78 48.31
C GLY A 771 35.27 -1.67 49.49
N ARG A 772 36.34 -0.93 49.32
CA ARG A 772 37.31 -0.68 50.42
C ARG A 772 36.73 0.41 51.34
N GLY A 773 36.34 0.00 52.55
CA GLY A 773 35.77 0.93 53.54
C GLY A 773 34.28 1.11 53.55
N ASN A 774 33.52 0.42 52.69
CA ASN A 774 32.07 0.37 52.81
C ASN A 774 31.62 -0.85 53.67
N ALA A 775 30.46 -0.76 54.30
CA ALA A 775 29.90 -1.82 55.17
C ALA A 775 29.60 -3.15 54.45
N ILE A 776 29.57 -3.15 53.13
CA ILE A 776 29.21 -4.30 52.26
C ILE A 776 30.47 -5.08 51.80
N GLY A 777 31.67 -4.46 51.83
CA GLY A 777 32.93 -5.08 51.38
C GLY A 777 33.00 -5.40 49.89
N LYS A 778 32.07 -4.89 49.09
CA LYS A 778 31.97 -5.13 47.61
C LYS A 778 31.85 -3.81 46.86
N ALA A 779 32.31 -3.81 45.61
CA ALA A 779 32.15 -2.68 44.71
C ALA A 779 30.66 -2.38 44.46
N VAL A 780 30.32 -1.10 44.48
CA VAL A 780 28.97 -0.60 44.21
C VAL A 780 28.97 0.11 42.86
N TYR A 781 27.98 -0.15 42.05
CA TYR A 781 27.76 0.42 40.72
C TYR A 781 26.43 1.15 40.69
N ARG A 782 26.37 2.26 39.92
CA ARG A 782 25.15 3.05 39.71
C ARG A 782 24.78 3.04 38.24
N LYS A 783 23.49 2.97 37.93
CA LYS A 783 22.99 3.16 36.60
C LYS A 783 23.20 4.60 36.12
N THR A 784 23.83 4.79 34.96
CA THR A 784 24.11 6.10 34.34
C THR A 784 23.48 6.24 32.98
N GLY A 785 23.08 5.13 32.39
CA GLY A 785 22.43 5.08 31.07
C GLY A 785 21.17 4.24 31.07
N ILE A 786 20.41 4.36 29.99
CA ILE A 786 19.23 3.55 29.73
C ILE A 786 19.63 2.49 28.71
N LEU A 787 19.49 1.21 29.10
CA LEU A 787 19.72 0.11 28.16
C LEU A 787 18.56 0.08 27.18
N MET A 788 18.88 0.27 25.89
CA MET A 788 17.89 0.18 24.81
C MET A 788 18.10 -1.11 24.03
N LEU A 789 16.99 -1.72 23.62
CA LEU A 789 16.99 -2.96 22.83
C LEU A 789 17.39 -2.74 21.37
#